data_02181690aeafbe4c844068c49c523bbc
#
_entry.id   02181690aeafbe4c844068c49c523bbc
#
_cell.length_a   1.000
_cell.length_b   1.000
_cell.length_c   1.000
_cell.angle_alpha   90.00
_cell.angle_beta   90.00
_cell.angle_gamma   90.00
#
_symmetry.space_group_name_H-M   'P 1'
#
loop_
_entity.id
_entity.type
_entity.pdbx_description
1 polymer ?
#
loop_
_entity_poly.entity_id
_entity_poly.type
_entity_poly.pdbx_seq_one_letter_code
_entity_poly.pdbx_strand_id
1 'polypeptide(L)'
;PGTTIKGMLREIIEIMSFGKMQEDKDFQNRLFGYRDVANIMGDEIHKQYMKTVEKAKPGWLSKKGEKYFFTPCDGQLEEISRTKVKSEFPGYNPNGSIWETNVSVGSDSNQYPIYPEKEIGDKKYHIVCTGLIEEKKKELLFPSGRGKSSPLNEETIRLFKIVYEETPDFAEEKDGKGCFLMALEKGYEIPVFHVEMANGQEIIGMSKMFKLPYKNNVRQQVEFLQKADKNRHDLGEALFGYTGENNLKGRVQISHAFMEGTVEDSKLIEKEGILGTPKASYYPLYIKQSHSPYKTYNDESGIAGRKLYRIHSNGTPTDLPHGDNTNTYTTIKAIPAGQTFTLRISLHNTREAEIGAILAALTFNMTPDVFFNLGMAKAFGFGKCHIDKEDITLRGFSQDLNYYMQSFEEMMSVFTYENYQQMWAQTESITQLVNILREHNEEEVTMMKVEEYGDCKNETKTPFNKLQEKGTPIHSWLTDEDKDKIRDLALKAKGERAEKEARRSLSEQYTLAKSFVETKEYQKAKELYNAIMDELLKKGINIQEEIQIVADIDELIDEQEKEKKLQAAKAAQDAIEDELKAGLGTTLDKLAGDGVSYSIKDFKVCFQKVEIWLKKSKALQLKESDSNDLFNTSMRLLQEPSKKEVKELAKPFDKSGIWKKLTGFLGEDKAKELYDSYQK
;
A
#
# COMPACT_ATOMS: atom_id res chain seq x y z
N PRO A 1 29.21 9.65 17.87
CA PRO A 1 27.98 10.46 17.96
C PRO A 1 26.76 9.60 18.33
N GLY A 2 25.86 10.17 19.15
CA GLY A 2 24.62 9.46 19.56
C GLY A 2 23.72 9.09 18.39
N THR A 3 23.74 9.86 17.31
CA THR A 3 22.99 9.57 16.09
C THR A 3 23.45 8.30 15.39
N THR A 4 24.76 8.02 15.36
CA THR A 4 25.32 6.79 14.80
C THR A 4 24.88 5.56 15.60
N ILE A 5 24.95 5.67 16.96
CA ILE A 5 24.50 4.59 17.86
C ILE A 5 22.98 4.39 17.72
N LYS A 6 22.21 5.48 17.64
CA LYS A 6 20.77 5.42 17.42
C LYS A 6 20.43 4.69 16.13
N GLY A 7 21.12 4.98 15.03
CA GLY A 7 20.92 4.30 13.75
C GLY A 7 21.22 2.81 13.83
N MET A 8 22.32 2.43 14.46
CA MET A 8 22.70 1.03 14.67
C MET A 8 21.65 0.26 15.50
N LEU A 9 21.25 0.81 16.64
CA LEU A 9 20.25 0.18 17.51
C LEU A 9 18.89 0.07 16.80
N ARG A 10 18.50 1.11 16.06
CA ARG A 10 17.28 1.08 15.27
C ARG A 10 17.30 -0.06 14.24
N GLU A 11 18.39 -0.21 13.50
CA GLU A 11 18.54 -1.28 12.51
C GLU A 11 18.41 -2.67 13.14
N ILE A 12 19.08 -2.89 14.29
CA ILE A 12 18.99 -4.17 15.00
C ILE A 12 17.59 -4.43 15.54
N ILE A 13 16.93 -3.44 16.13
CA ILE A 13 15.55 -3.57 16.61
C ILE A 13 14.59 -3.84 15.45
N GLU A 14 14.76 -3.16 14.32
CA GLU A 14 13.95 -3.41 13.12
C GLU A 14 14.12 -4.84 12.60
N ILE A 15 15.35 -5.42 12.66
CA ILE A 15 15.58 -6.83 12.32
C ILE A 15 14.92 -7.74 13.36
N MET A 16 15.17 -7.49 14.65
CA MET A 16 14.67 -8.31 15.74
C MET A 16 13.14 -8.30 15.85
N SER A 17 12.48 -7.21 15.44
CA SER A 17 11.03 -7.05 15.48
C SER A 17 10.34 -7.21 14.13
N PHE A 18 11.04 -7.68 13.11
CA PHE A 18 10.49 -7.81 11.73
C PHE A 18 9.91 -6.50 11.20
N GLY A 19 10.56 -5.38 11.55
CA GLY A 19 10.17 -4.03 11.17
C GLY A 19 10.28 -3.79 9.67
N LYS A 20 9.50 -2.83 9.20
CA LYS A 20 9.50 -2.41 7.80
C LYS A 20 10.89 -1.92 7.38
N MET A 21 11.28 -2.20 6.14
CA MET A 21 12.39 -1.50 5.54
C MET A 21 11.99 -0.05 5.30
N GLN A 22 12.80 0.91 5.79
CA GLN A 22 12.52 2.34 5.60
C GLN A 22 12.44 2.66 4.10
N GLU A 23 11.43 3.45 3.75
CA GLU A 23 11.27 3.96 2.40
C GLU A 23 12.19 5.17 2.18
N ASP A 24 13.30 4.97 1.52
CA ASP A 24 13.95 6.02 0.76
C ASP A 24 13.24 6.08 -0.61
N LYS A 25 12.33 7.04 -0.76
CA LYS A 25 11.48 7.14 -1.96
C LYS A 25 12.29 7.32 -3.23
N ASP A 26 13.38 8.05 -3.16
CA ASP A 26 14.20 8.35 -4.33
C ASP A 26 15.01 7.13 -4.76
N PHE A 27 15.64 6.45 -3.80
CA PHE A 27 16.41 5.24 -4.08
C PHE A 27 15.54 4.03 -4.44
N GLN A 28 14.49 3.77 -3.67
CA GLN A 28 13.67 2.57 -3.84
C GLN A 28 12.82 2.58 -5.11
N ASN A 29 12.38 3.75 -5.56
CA ASN A 29 11.64 3.88 -6.82
C ASN A 29 12.55 3.84 -8.05
N ARG A 30 13.87 3.85 -7.84
CA ARG A 30 14.83 3.84 -8.91
C ARG A 30 14.85 2.50 -9.62
N LEU A 31 14.75 2.54 -10.94
CA LEU A 31 14.90 1.40 -11.80
C LEU A 31 16.35 1.32 -12.26
N PHE A 32 17.00 0.21 -12.02
CA PHE A 32 18.37 0.01 -12.47
C PHE A 32 18.43 -0.52 -13.91
N GLY A 33 19.51 -0.19 -14.59
CA GLY A 33 19.88 -0.85 -15.84
C GLY A 33 20.98 -1.87 -15.59
N TYR A 34 20.92 -2.97 -16.29
CA TYR A 34 21.94 -4.02 -16.21
C TYR A 34 22.71 -4.16 -17.51
N ARG A 35 23.97 -4.49 -17.35
CA ARG A 35 24.84 -5.04 -18.37
C ARG A 35 25.49 -6.24 -17.73
N ASP A 36 25.28 -7.43 -18.28
CA ASP A 36 25.92 -8.59 -17.71
C ASP A 36 27.43 -8.58 -18.02
N VAL A 37 28.20 -8.09 -17.04
CA VAL A 37 29.66 -7.96 -17.12
C VAL A 37 30.38 -9.22 -16.62
N ALA A 38 29.71 -10.00 -15.78
CA ALA A 38 30.24 -11.28 -15.30
C ALA A 38 29.95 -12.35 -16.36
N ASN A 39 30.68 -12.23 -17.47
CA ASN A 39 30.44 -12.96 -18.68
C ASN A 39 31.03 -14.40 -18.57
N ILE A 40 30.15 -15.33 -18.19
CA ILE A 40 30.47 -16.75 -18.41
C ILE A 40 29.69 -17.20 -19.63
N MET A 41 30.43 -17.61 -20.64
CA MET A 41 29.86 -18.25 -21.82
C MET A 41 28.99 -19.41 -21.39
N GLY A 42 27.70 -19.33 -21.61
CA GLY A 42 26.74 -20.36 -21.23
C GLY A 42 25.67 -19.94 -20.22
N ASP A 43 25.86 -18.85 -19.47
CA ASP A 43 24.87 -18.34 -18.57
C ASP A 43 23.61 -17.83 -19.32
N GLU A 44 22.44 -18.23 -18.88
CA GLU A 44 21.18 -17.88 -19.51
C GLU A 44 20.92 -16.36 -19.49
N ILE A 45 21.31 -15.68 -18.43
CA ILE A 45 21.17 -14.21 -18.31
C ILE A 45 22.04 -13.53 -19.36
N HIS A 46 23.30 -13.98 -19.52
CA HIS A 46 24.21 -13.47 -20.55
C HIS A 46 23.68 -13.73 -21.95
N LYS A 47 23.21 -14.96 -22.24
CA LYS A 47 22.61 -15.30 -23.54
C LYS A 47 21.42 -14.43 -23.88
N GLN A 48 20.53 -14.18 -22.92
CA GLN A 48 19.37 -13.30 -23.13
C GLN A 48 19.78 -11.86 -23.36
N TYR A 49 20.75 -11.36 -22.60
CA TYR A 49 21.32 -10.03 -22.79
C TYR A 49 21.93 -9.87 -24.20
N MET A 50 22.84 -10.79 -24.57
CA MET A 50 23.49 -10.76 -25.89
C MET A 50 22.49 -10.85 -27.04
N LYS A 51 21.53 -11.78 -26.96
CA LYS A 51 20.46 -11.95 -27.97
C LYS A 51 19.64 -10.67 -28.16
N THR A 52 19.55 -9.83 -27.13
CA THR A 52 18.85 -8.55 -27.20
C THR A 52 19.72 -7.47 -27.84
N VAL A 53 20.94 -7.24 -27.32
CA VAL A 53 21.79 -6.14 -27.77
C VAL A 53 22.37 -6.38 -29.18
N GLU A 54 22.54 -7.60 -29.61
CA GLU A 54 22.97 -7.96 -30.98
C GLU A 54 21.94 -7.58 -32.06
N LYS A 55 20.67 -7.51 -31.70
CA LYS A 55 19.59 -7.06 -32.60
C LYS A 55 19.45 -5.54 -32.71
N ALA A 56 20.16 -4.82 -31.85
CA ALA A 56 20.03 -3.38 -31.80
C ALA A 56 20.56 -2.70 -33.07
N LYS A 57 19.78 -1.77 -33.59
CA LYS A 57 20.12 -0.98 -34.80
C LYS A 57 20.72 0.34 -34.36
N PRO A 58 21.84 0.77 -34.98
CA PRO A 58 22.38 2.11 -34.78
C PRO A 58 21.44 3.17 -35.42
N GLY A 59 21.37 4.31 -34.83
CA GLY A 59 20.58 5.42 -35.36
C GLY A 59 20.69 6.68 -34.50
N TRP A 60 19.81 7.60 -34.74
CA TRP A 60 19.85 8.92 -34.17
C TRP A 60 18.57 9.21 -33.39
N LEU A 61 18.75 9.69 -32.18
CA LEU A 61 17.68 10.21 -31.35
C LEU A 61 17.58 11.70 -31.51
N SER A 62 16.41 12.20 -31.83
CA SER A 62 16.10 13.63 -31.94
C SER A 62 14.85 13.99 -31.14
N LYS A 63 14.72 15.27 -30.72
CA LYS A 63 13.54 15.82 -30.08
C LYS A 63 12.90 16.89 -30.96
N LYS A 64 11.58 16.82 -31.17
CA LYS A 64 10.77 17.82 -31.87
C LYS A 64 9.55 18.18 -31.03
N GLY A 65 9.54 19.36 -30.45
CA GLY A 65 8.56 19.71 -29.40
C GLY A 65 8.71 18.76 -28.21
N GLU A 66 7.61 18.19 -27.73
CA GLU A 66 7.62 17.23 -26.61
C GLU A 66 7.87 15.77 -27.03
N LYS A 67 8.00 15.50 -28.35
CA LYS A 67 8.13 14.12 -28.86
C LYS A 67 9.57 13.80 -29.26
N TYR A 68 9.97 12.58 -28.97
CA TYR A 68 11.25 12.01 -29.37
C TYR A 68 11.09 11.07 -30.56
N PHE A 69 12.10 11.08 -31.43
CA PHE A 69 12.10 10.31 -32.67
C PHE A 69 13.39 9.52 -32.79
N PHE A 70 13.27 8.28 -33.26
CA PHE A 70 14.40 7.47 -33.66
C PHE A 70 14.48 7.40 -35.18
N THR A 71 15.65 7.72 -35.72
CA THR A 71 15.97 7.61 -37.13
C THR A 71 17.06 6.56 -37.30
N PRO A 72 16.78 5.37 -37.82
CA PRO A 72 17.80 4.34 -38.01
C PRO A 72 18.80 4.76 -39.08
N CYS A 73 20.04 4.32 -38.94
CA CYS A 73 21.02 4.39 -40.00
C CYS A 73 20.64 3.40 -41.12
N ASP A 74 20.83 3.82 -42.37
CA ASP A 74 20.70 2.97 -43.55
C ASP A 74 22.09 2.44 -43.91
N GLY A 75 22.33 1.15 -43.66
CA GLY A 75 23.60 0.48 -43.84
C GLY A 75 24.06 -0.27 -42.57
N GLN A 76 25.20 -0.93 -42.68
CA GLN A 76 25.79 -1.71 -41.59
C GLN A 76 26.73 -0.83 -40.76
N LEU A 77 26.63 -1.04 -39.42
CA LEU A 77 27.59 -0.47 -38.48
C LEU A 77 29.00 -1.04 -38.76
N GLU A 78 29.96 -0.18 -38.87
CA GLU A 78 31.37 -0.57 -39.04
C GLU A 78 32.21 -0.12 -37.84
N GLU A 79 33.40 -0.70 -37.71
CA GLU A 79 34.36 -0.40 -36.64
C GLU A 79 35.66 0.14 -37.25
N ILE A 80 36.22 1.15 -36.61
CA ILE A 80 37.50 1.77 -37.03
C ILE A 80 38.51 1.66 -35.87
N SER A 81 39.77 1.32 -36.17
CA SER A 81 40.82 1.30 -35.15
C SER A 81 41.10 2.73 -34.62
N ARG A 82 41.37 2.85 -33.31
CA ARG A 82 41.74 4.12 -32.69
C ARG A 82 42.96 4.78 -33.36
N THR A 83 43.88 4.04 -33.85
CA THR A 83 45.04 4.54 -34.59
C THR A 83 44.59 5.27 -35.87
N LYS A 84 43.65 4.67 -36.60
CA LYS A 84 43.08 5.25 -37.80
C LYS A 84 42.18 6.47 -37.48
N VAL A 85 41.45 6.43 -36.35
CA VAL A 85 40.65 7.56 -35.88
C VAL A 85 41.53 8.79 -35.64
N LYS A 86 42.71 8.61 -34.99
CA LYS A 86 43.65 9.72 -34.74
C LYS A 86 44.14 10.35 -36.02
N SER A 87 44.37 9.58 -37.08
CA SER A 87 44.79 10.14 -38.37
C SER A 87 43.65 10.80 -39.13
N GLU A 88 42.47 10.29 -39.06
CA GLU A 88 41.29 10.75 -39.78
C GLU A 88 40.52 11.91 -39.10
N PHE A 89 40.64 11.98 -37.76
CA PHE A 89 39.96 12.99 -36.94
C PHE A 89 40.94 13.64 -35.96
N PRO A 90 41.60 14.75 -36.37
CA PRO A 90 42.71 15.37 -35.61
C PRO A 90 42.34 15.84 -34.21
N GLY A 91 41.07 16.12 -33.92
CA GLY A 91 40.59 16.54 -32.61
C GLY A 91 40.26 15.37 -31.64
N TYR A 92 40.44 14.11 -32.03
CA TYR A 92 40.09 12.96 -31.24
C TYR A 92 40.96 12.81 -29.97
N ASN A 93 40.32 12.84 -28.79
CA ASN A 93 40.97 12.60 -27.51
C ASN A 93 40.55 11.22 -26.94
N PRO A 94 41.39 10.18 -27.02
CA PRO A 94 41.04 8.83 -26.56
C PRO A 94 40.88 8.71 -25.05
N ASN A 95 41.38 9.68 -24.28
CA ASN A 95 41.39 9.67 -22.81
C ASN A 95 40.36 10.62 -22.21
N GLY A 96 39.55 11.30 -23.01
CA GLY A 96 38.47 12.16 -22.55
C GLY A 96 37.22 11.40 -22.10
N SER A 97 36.32 12.05 -21.37
CA SER A 97 34.98 11.52 -21.05
C SER A 97 34.22 11.22 -22.36
N ILE A 98 33.07 10.50 -22.26
CA ILE A 98 32.24 10.27 -23.47
C ILE A 98 31.90 11.59 -24.16
N TRP A 99 31.57 12.62 -23.36
CA TRP A 99 31.28 13.95 -23.84
C TRP A 99 32.52 14.60 -24.47
N GLU A 100 33.65 14.61 -23.77
CA GLU A 100 34.93 15.18 -24.27
C GLU A 100 35.43 14.45 -25.51
N THR A 101 35.27 13.14 -25.58
CA THR A 101 35.64 12.39 -26.79
C THR A 101 34.78 12.78 -27.97
N ASN A 102 33.47 12.96 -27.79
CA ASN A 102 32.59 13.40 -28.87
C ASN A 102 32.83 14.85 -29.25
N VAL A 103 33.01 15.76 -28.30
CA VAL A 103 33.38 17.16 -28.52
C VAL A 103 34.72 17.29 -29.22
N SER A 104 35.68 16.41 -28.94
CA SER A 104 36.99 16.39 -29.60
C SER A 104 36.91 15.97 -31.06
N VAL A 105 35.87 15.23 -31.46
CA VAL A 105 35.63 14.90 -32.88
C VAL A 105 34.99 16.08 -33.62
N GLY A 106 34.21 16.90 -32.91
CA GLY A 106 33.59 18.11 -33.39
C GLY A 106 32.57 18.63 -32.36
N SER A 107 32.62 19.94 -32.12
CA SER A 107 31.62 20.65 -31.31
C SER A 107 31.29 21.99 -31.95
N ASP A 108 30.06 22.46 -31.69
CA ASP A 108 29.69 23.81 -32.08
C ASP A 108 30.21 24.85 -31.09
N SER A 109 29.92 26.14 -31.36
CA SER A 109 30.30 27.25 -30.48
C SER A 109 29.70 27.18 -29.06
N ASN A 110 28.65 26.38 -28.86
CA ASN A 110 27.97 26.14 -27.57
C ASN A 110 28.47 24.88 -26.89
N GLN A 111 29.53 24.24 -27.40
CA GLN A 111 30.13 23.00 -26.86
C GLN A 111 29.20 21.76 -26.86
N TYR A 112 28.19 21.74 -27.72
CA TYR A 112 27.40 20.52 -27.95
C TYR A 112 28.09 19.62 -28.98
N PRO A 113 27.97 18.28 -28.84
CA PRO A 113 28.63 17.38 -29.77
C PRO A 113 27.99 17.46 -31.14
N ILE A 114 28.83 17.56 -32.15
CA ILE A 114 28.46 17.35 -33.54
C ILE A 114 29.21 16.14 -34.07
N TYR A 115 28.56 15.41 -34.95
CA TYR A 115 29.11 14.19 -35.54
C TYR A 115 29.32 14.42 -37.02
N PRO A 116 30.51 14.97 -37.45
CA PRO A 116 30.75 15.32 -38.81
C PRO A 116 30.73 14.09 -39.70
N GLU A 117 30.14 14.26 -40.89
CA GLU A 117 30.17 13.24 -41.92
C GLU A 117 31.58 13.18 -42.53
N LYS A 118 32.10 11.97 -42.72
CA LYS A 118 33.37 11.72 -43.38
C LYS A 118 33.27 10.55 -44.34
N GLU A 119 33.89 10.67 -45.48
CA GLU A 119 34.05 9.61 -46.44
C GLU A 119 35.24 8.74 -46.09
N ILE A 120 34.99 7.44 -45.97
CA ILE A 120 36.00 6.40 -45.66
C ILE A 120 35.81 5.27 -46.67
N GLY A 121 36.76 5.21 -47.63
CA GLY A 121 36.54 4.40 -48.85
C GLY A 121 35.43 4.98 -49.70
N ASP A 122 34.52 4.15 -50.15
CA ASP A 122 33.39 4.53 -51.00
C ASP A 122 32.11 4.89 -50.22
N LYS A 123 32.19 4.94 -48.89
CA LYS A 123 31.03 5.15 -48.04
C LYS A 123 31.21 6.32 -47.08
N LYS A 124 30.09 6.95 -46.70
CA LYS A 124 30.06 8.05 -45.77
C LYS A 124 29.59 7.60 -44.38
N TYR A 125 30.28 8.06 -43.36
CA TYR A 125 30.06 7.70 -41.99
C TYR A 125 30.17 8.89 -41.05
N HIS A 126 29.47 8.79 -39.89
CA HIS A 126 29.75 9.59 -38.71
C HIS A 126 30.55 8.73 -37.72
N ILE A 127 31.61 9.28 -37.12
CA ILE A 127 32.31 8.58 -36.05
C ILE A 127 31.58 8.77 -34.74
N VAL A 128 31.38 7.68 -34.00
CA VAL A 128 30.72 7.68 -32.69
C VAL A 128 31.62 7.02 -31.66
N CYS A 129 32.09 7.83 -30.72
CA CYS A 129 32.92 7.39 -29.63
C CYS A 129 32.05 7.04 -28.40
N THR A 130 32.05 5.78 -28.00
CA THR A 130 31.15 5.26 -26.98
C THR A 130 31.87 4.92 -25.68
N GLY A 131 32.47 5.92 -25.03
CA GLY A 131 33.01 5.82 -23.68
C GLY A 131 34.48 5.50 -23.56
N LEU A 132 34.97 5.81 -22.37
CA LEU A 132 36.32 5.53 -21.92
C LEU A 132 36.40 4.08 -21.45
N ILE A 133 37.11 3.26 -22.18
CA ILE A 133 37.56 1.96 -21.76
C ILE A 133 39.06 1.95 -21.97
N GLU A 134 39.80 1.74 -20.89
CA GLU A 134 41.26 1.51 -20.96
C GLU A 134 41.53 0.40 -21.96
N GLU A 135 42.51 0.53 -22.79
CA GLU A 135 42.84 -0.39 -23.89
C GLU A 135 41.76 -0.59 -24.98
N LYS A 136 40.76 0.29 -25.06
CA LYS A 136 39.79 0.24 -26.15
C LYS A 136 40.51 0.37 -27.50
N LYS A 137 40.34 -0.60 -28.38
CA LYS A 137 41.08 -0.67 -29.67
C LYS A 137 40.35 -0.03 -30.85
N LYS A 138 39.01 0.12 -30.75
CA LYS A 138 38.16 0.49 -31.86
C LYS A 138 37.06 1.50 -31.45
N GLU A 139 36.63 2.33 -32.37
CA GLU A 139 35.44 3.18 -32.32
C GLU A 139 34.43 2.77 -33.37
N LEU A 140 33.23 3.35 -33.34
CA LEU A 140 32.11 2.98 -34.20
C LEU A 140 31.94 3.96 -35.34
N LEU A 141 31.59 3.43 -36.49
CA LEU A 141 31.23 4.20 -37.69
C LEU A 141 29.75 4.01 -37.99
N PHE A 142 28.95 5.05 -37.75
CA PHE A 142 27.55 5.04 -38.07
C PHE A 142 27.34 5.46 -39.51
N PRO A 143 26.68 4.66 -40.37
CA PRO A 143 26.39 5.02 -41.73
C PRO A 143 25.65 6.38 -41.81
N SER A 144 26.04 7.23 -42.79
CA SER A 144 25.40 8.55 -42.98
C SER A 144 24.01 8.44 -43.59
N GLY A 145 23.69 7.31 -44.24
CA GLY A 145 22.35 7.03 -44.75
C GLY A 145 21.32 7.02 -43.63
N ARG A 146 20.16 7.60 -43.90
CA ARG A 146 19.07 7.73 -42.91
C ARG A 146 17.82 6.96 -43.39
N GLY A 147 17.34 6.05 -42.55
CA GLY A 147 16.06 5.40 -42.73
C GLY A 147 14.89 6.32 -42.35
N LYS A 148 13.69 5.73 -42.34
CA LYS A 148 12.46 6.45 -41.94
C LYS A 148 12.45 6.71 -40.43
N SER A 149 12.31 7.98 -40.08
CA SER A 149 12.15 8.41 -38.67
C SER A 149 10.80 7.93 -38.10
N SER A 150 10.80 7.40 -36.90
CA SER A 150 9.60 6.96 -36.16
C SER A 150 9.54 7.63 -34.79
N PRO A 151 8.35 7.97 -34.27
CA PRO A 151 8.19 8.47 -32.91
C PRO A 151 8.43 7.34 -31.93
N LEU A 152 9.10 7.65 -30.81
CA LEU A 152 9.27 6.76 -29.68
C LEU A 152 8.15 6.99 -28.67
N ASN A 153 7.74 5.93 -27.98
CA ASN A 153 6.75 6.06 -26.90
C ASN A 153 7.38 6.71 -25.63
N GLU A 154 6.53 7.27 -24.79
CA GLU A 154 6.96 7.96 -23.56
C GLU A 154 7.71 7.05 -22.59
N GLU A 155 7.30 5.78 -22.51
CA GLU A 155 7.92 4.80 -21.65
C GLU A 155 9.35 4.48 -22.06
N THR A 156 9.63 4.36 -23.35
CA THR A 156 11.00 4.19 -23.89
C THR A 156 11.91 5.34 -23.47
N ILE A 157 11.42 6.56 -23.56
CA ILE A 157 12.18 7.76 -23.16
C ILE A 157 12.36 7.83 -21.66
N ARG A 158 11.33 7.49 -20.88
CA ARG A 158 11.40 7.40 -19.41
C ARG A 158 12.46 6.41 -18.97
N LEU A 159 12.45 5.21 -19.53
CA LEU A 159 13.44 4.17 -19.23
C LEU A 159 14.85 4.59 -19.64
N PHE A 160 15.01 5.19 -20.79
CA PHE A 160 16.29 5.70 -21.25
C PHE A 160 16.87 6.74 -20.27
N LYS A 161 16.07 7.72 -19.86
CA LYS A 161 16.49 8.73 -18.88
C LYS A 161 16.91 8.10 -17.56
N ILE A 162 16.10 7.21 -17.00
CA ILE A 162 16.37 6.55 -15.72
C ILE A 162 17.65 5.70 -15.77
N VAL A 163 17.86 4.92 -16.84
CA VAL A 163 19.03 4.05 -16.97
C VAL A 163 20.33 4.84 -17.06
N TYR A 164 20.28 6.04 -17.64
CA TYR A 164 21.46 6.89 -17.86
C TYR A 164 21.56 8.07 -16.88
N GLU A 165 20.65 8.25 -15.95
CA GLU A 165 20.60 9.37 -14.99
C GLU A 165 21.92 9.60 -14.26
N GLU A 166 22.63 8.53 -13.85
CA GLU A 166 23.93 8.61 -13.18
C GLU A 166 25.13 8.59 -14.17
N THR A 167 24.86 8.57 -15.47
CA THR A 167 25.96 8.56 -16.43
C THR A 167 26.52 9.98 -16.51
N PRO A 168 27.82 10.17 -16.31
CA PRO A 168 28.45 11.47 -16.50
C PRO A 168 28.08 12.08 -17.86
N ASP A 169 27.87 13.39 -17.90
CA ASP A 169 27.54 14.16 -19.10
C ASP A 169 26.17 13.84 -19.74
N PHE A 170 25.34 13.03 -19.09
CA PHE A 170 24.04 12.68 -19.65
C PHE A 170 22.94 13.69 -19.29
N ALA A 171 22.74 13.99 -18.00
CA ALA A 171 21.65 14.83 -17.50
C ALA A 171 22.10 16.18 -16.95
N GLU A 172 23.32 16.30 -16.48
CA GLU A 172 23.83 17.48 -15.80
C GLU A 172 24.94 18.17 -16.61
N GLU A 173 24.89 19.51 -16.62
CA GLU A 173 25.96 20.32 -17.11
C GLU A 173 27.16 20.27 -16.17
N LYS A 174 28.36 20.00 -16.70
CA LYS A 174 29.58 19.91 -15.90
C LYS A 174 30.68 20.76 -16.52
N ASP A 175 31.32 21.56 -15.72
CA ASP A 175 32.45 22.43 -16.14
C ASP A 175 32.11 23.36 -17.32
N GLY A 176 30.86 23.85 -17.41
CA GLY A 176 30.39 24.73 -18.49
C GLY A 176 30.18 24.01 -19.83
N LYS A 177 30.20 22.68 -19.87
CA LYS A 177 29.89 21.86 -21.04
C LYS A 177 28.46 21.36 -20.94
N GLY A 178 27.69 21.48 -22.01
CA GLY A 178 26.32 20.96 -22.07
C GLY A 178 26.25 19.45 -21.87
N CYS A 179 25.07 18.93 -21.64
CA CYS A 179 24.84 17.48 -21.49
C CYS A 179 24.00 16.93 -22.66
N PHE A 180 23.92 15.60 -22.79
CA PHE A 180 23.18 14.98 -23.89
C PHE A 180 21.69 15.32 -23.88
N LEU A 181 21.05 15.44 -22.72
CA LEU A 181 19.65 15.85 -22.64
C LEU A 181 19.49 17.31 -23.10
N MET A 182 20.39 18.21 -22.69
CA MET A 182 20.36 19.61 -23.17
C MET A 182 20.60 19.70 -24.66
N ALA A 183 21.49 18.88 -25.23
CA ALA A 183 21.69 18.82 -26.69
C ALA A 183 20.38 18.48 -27.42
N LEU A 184 19.64 17.48 -26.95
CA LEU A 184 18.33 17.13 -27.50
C LEU A 184 17.31 18.27 -27.37
N GLU A 185 17.28 18.99 -26.25
CA GLU A 185 16.42 20.18 -26.05
C GLU A 185 16.77 21.33 -27.01
N LYS A 186 18.02 21.43 -27.39
CA LYS A 186 18.50 22.43 -28.36
C LYS A 186 18.34 21.98 -29.81
N GLY A 187 17.79 20.79 -30.05
CA GLY A 187 17.51 20.25 -31.37
C GLY A 187 18.69 19.51 -32.04
N TYR A 188 19.76 19.22 -31.27
CA TYR A 188 20.82 18.32 -31.72
C TYR A 188 20.37 16.87 -31.70
N GLU A 189 20.94 16.09 -32.63
CA GLU A 189 20.73 14.62 -32.62
C GLU A 189 21.86 13.93 -31.88
N ILE A 190 21.53 12.88 -31.14
CA ILE A 190 22.52 12.03 -30.47
C ILE A 190 22.50 10.61 -31.03
N PRO A 191 23.67 9.95 -31.16
CA PRO A 191 23.75 8.60 -31.66
C PRO A 191 23.28 7.62 -30.57
N VAL A 192 22.42 6.69 -30.94
CA VAL A 192 21.88 5.68 -30.05
C VAL A 192 21.77 4.33 -30.77
N PHE A 193 21.61 3.29 -29.97
CA PHE A 193 21.20 1.96 -30.41
C PHE A 193 19.78 1.72 -30.00
N HIS A 194 18.96 1.19 -30.89
CA HIS A 194 17.55 0.90 -30.65
C HIS A 194 17.28 -0.58 -30.90
N VAL A 195 16.51 -1.18 -29.98
CA VAL A 195 16.01 -2.55 -30.11
C VAL A 195 14.54 -2.61 -29.67
N GLU A 196 13.76 -3.37 -30.41
CA GLU A 196 12.41 -3.78 -30.02
C GLU A 196 12.44 -5.18 -29.45
N MET A 197 11.94 -5.32 -28.22
CA MET A 197 11.82 -6.60 -27.52
C MET A 197 10.65 -7.42 -28.06
N ALA A 198 10.65 -8.72 -27.80
CA ALA A 198 9.59 -9.63 -28.25
C ALA A 198 8.20 -9.27 -27.68
N ASN A 199 8.14 -8.55 -26.58
CA ASN A 199 6.90 -8.04 -25.96
C ASN A 199 6.46 -6.67 -26.51
N GLY A 200 7.11 -6.15 -27.56
CA GLY A 200 6.83 -4.83 -28.13
C GLY A 200 7.44 -3.64 -27.39
N GLN A 201 8.21 -3.88 -26.33
CA GLN A 201 8.91 -2.82 -25.61
C GLN A 201 10.12 -2.36 -26.40
N GLU A 202 10.21 -1.05 -26.66
CA GLU A 202 11.36 -0.43 -27.31
C GLU A 202 12.38 0.01 -26.25
N ILE A 203 13.65 -0.23 -26.50
CA ILE A 203 14.76 0.19 -25.63
C ILE A 203 15.80 0.89 -26.48
N ILE A 204 16.34 2.00 -25.96
CA ILE A 204 17.45 2.74 -26.55
C ILE A 204 18.64 2.82 -25.60
N GLY A 205 19.83 2.85 -26.15
CA GLY A 205 21.07 2.95 -25.40
C GLY A 205 22.17 3.69 -26.12
N MET A 206 23.16 4.18 -25.37
CA MET A 206 24.22 5.05 -25.88
C MET A 206 25.49 4.30 -26.32
N SER A 207 25.51 2.99 -26.28
CA SER A 207 26.65 2.16 -26.68
C SER A 207 26.19 0.85 -27.27
N LYS A 208 27.07 0.15 -28.04
CA LYS A 208 26.73 -1.16 -28.62
C LYS A 208 26.30 -2.18 -27.56
N MET A 209 26.97 -2.16 -26.42
CA MET A 209 26.63 -2.97 -25.24
C MET A 209 25.94 -2.09 -24.20
N PHE A 210 24.76 -1.60 -24.50
CA PHE A 210 24.03 -0.71 -23.61
C PHE A 210 23.37 -1.42 -22.45
N LYS A 211 23.02 -0.67 -21.40
CA LYS A 211 22.30 -1.21 -20.26
C LYS A 211 20.84 -1.45 -20.64
N LEU A 212 20.34 -2.63 -20.34
CA LEU A 212 18.92 -2.94 -20.40
C LEU A 212 18.24 -2.57 -19.07
N PRO A 213 17.05 -1.97 -19.06
CA PRO A 213 16.33 -1.71 -17.82
C PRO A 213 15.84 -3.01 -17.20
N TYR A 214 15.93 -3.12 -15.87
CA TYR A 214 15.27 -4.20 -15.16
C TYR A 214 13.75 -3.99 -15.15
N LYS A 215 13.00 -5.08 -14.95
CA LYS A 215 11.54 -5.08 -14.87
C LYS A 215 11.05 -4.44 -13.57
N ASN A 216 11.72 -4.76 -12.46
CA ASN A 216 11.32 -4.34 -11.12
C ASN A 216 12.38 -3.40 -10.51
N ASN A 217 11.91 -2.44 -9.71
CA ASN A 217 12.76 -1.58 -8.90
C ASN A 217 12.99 -2.18 -7.49
N VAL A 218 13.78 -1.48 -6.66
CA VAL A 218 14.07 -1.93 -5.30
C VAL A 218 12.82 -2.03 -4.44
N ARG A 219 11.88 -1.07 -4.57
CA ARG A 219 10.61 -1.08 -3.82
C ARG A 219 9.79 -2.34 -4.10
N GLN A 220 9.64 -2.70 -5.37
CA GLN A 220 8.92 -3.91 -5.75
C GLN A 220 9.60 -5.16 -5.17
N GLN A 221 10.93 -5.22 -5.15
CA GLN A 221 11.65 -6.31 -4.52
C GLN A 221 11.48 -6.35 -2.99
N VAL A 222 11.37 -5.18 -2.32
CA VAL A 222 11.02 -5.12 -0.89
C VAL A 222 9.60 -5.62 -0.66
N GLU A 223 8.65 -5.23 -1.51
CA GLU A 223 7.24 -5.65 -1.43
C GLU A 223 7.04 -7.17 -1.66
N PHE A 224 7.87 -7.80 -2.49
CA PHE A 224 7.89 -9.26 -2.65
C PHE A 224 8.39 -9.98 -1.40
N LEU A 225 9.30 -9.38 -0.65
CA LEU A 225 9.77 -9.92 0.62
C LEU A 225 8.77 -9.68 1.76
N GLN A 226 8.23 -8.48 1.86
CA GLN A 226 7.44 -8.01 2.99
C GLN A 226 6.29 -7.09 2.54
N LYS A 227 5.05 -7.54 2.71
CA LYS A 227 3.87 -6.70 2.56
C LYS A 227 3.64 -5.91 3.85
N ALA A 228 4.20 -4.72 3.95
CA ALA A 228 4.02 -3.86 5.10
C ALA A 228 2.68 -3.11 5.04
N ASP A 229 1.96 -3.07 6.17
CA ASP A 229 0.81 -2.16 6.33
C ASP A 229 1.35 -0.73 6.52
N LYS A 230 1.12 0.12 5.52
CA LYS A 230 1.60 1.51 5.52
C LYS A 230 0.92 2.39 6.58
N ASN A 231 -0.24 1.96 7.07
CA ASN A 231 -1.03 2.71 8.05
C ASN A 231 -0.65 2.41 9.50
N ARG A 232 0.29 1.49 9.73
CA ARG A 232 0.72 1.11 11.08
C ARG A 232 2.20 1.37 11.25
N HIS A 233 2.56 1.90 12.41
CA HIS A 233 3.95 2.00 12.84
C HIS A 233 4.45 0.64 13.31
N ASP A 234 5.68 0.29 12.91
CA ASP A 234 6.40 -0.83 13.49
C ASP A 234 7.08 -0.44 14.82
N LEU A 235 7.72 -1.40 15.48
CA LEU A 235 8.36 -1.17 16.76
C LEU A 235 9.53 -0.16 16.66
N GLY A 236 10.30 -0.19 15.57
CA GLY A 236 11.38 0.76 15.32
C GLY A 236 10.83 2.20 15.17
N GLU A 237 9.78 2.39 14.39
CA GLU A 237 9.10 3.68 14.25
C GLU A 237 8.48 4.14 15.58
N ALA A 238 7.86 3.23 16.33
CA ALA A 238 7.26 3.52 17.63
C ALA A 238 8.28 4.00 18.67
N LEU A 239 9.49 3.47 18.65
CA LEU A 239 10.57 3.84 19.56
C LEU A 239 11.33 5.08 19.10
N PHE A 240 11.78 5.08 17.85
CA PHE A 240 12.72 6.09 17.34
C PHE A 240 12.06 7.26 16.61
N GLY A 241 10.76 7.15 16.34
CA GLY A 241 9.97 8.13 15.61
C GLY A 241 9.94 7.89 14.12
N TYR A 242 8.95 8.53 13.48
CA TYR A 242 8.71 8.48 12.03
C TYR A 242 8.34 9.87 11.51
N THR A 243 8.85 10.20 10.32
CA THR A 243 8.53 11.44 9.60
C THR A 243 7.83 11.08 8.29
N GLY A 244 6.59 11.50 8.12
CA GLY A 244 5.76 11.17 6.96
C GLY A 244 4.31 11.65 7.16
N GLU A 245 3.34 11.05 6.50
CA GLU A 245 1.93 11.43 6.63
C GLU A 245 1.39 11.24 8.06
N ASN A 246 1.84 10.16 8.75
CA ASN A 246 1.49 9.86 10.15
C ASN A 246 2.72 10.05 11.05
N ASN A 247 3.10 11.30 11.27
CA ASN A 247 4.29 11.64 12.08
C ASN A 247 4.21 11.07 13.49
N LEU A 248 5.32 10.49 13.96
CA LEU A 248 5.45 9.99 15.32
C LEU A 248 6.73 10.53 15.97
N LYS A 249 6.60 11.13 17.15
CA LYS A 249 7.74 11.60 17.94
C LYS A 249 8.48 10.41 18.54
N GLY A 250 9.80 10.38 18.39
CA GLY A 250 10.64 9.37 19.02
C GLY A 250 10.63 9.46 20.55
N ARG A 251 10.64 8.30 21.19
CA ARG A 251 10.60 8.12 22.66
C ARG A 251 11.94 7.66 23.24
N VAL A 252 12.94 7.45 22.38
CA VAL A 252 14.29 7.03 22.74
C VAL A 252 15.26 8.16 22.40
N GLN A 253 16.02 8.62 23.40
CA GLN A 253 17.07 9.60 23.26
C GLN A 253 18.39 8.98 23.63
N ILE A 254 19.42 9.14 22.78
CA ILE A 254 20.75 8.57 22.97
C ILE A 254 21.77 9.72 23.00
N SER A 255 22.53 9.80 24.06
CA SER A 255 23.61 10.80 24.18
C SER A 255 24.78 10.45 23.24
N HIS A 256 25.73 11.38 23.10
CA HIS A 256 27.03 10.98 22.60
C HIS A 256 27.67 9.97 23.56
N ALA A 257 28.45 9.05 23.00
CA ALA A 257 29.31 8.17 23.77
C ALA A 257 30.65 8.87 23.97
N PHE A 258 31.08 8.97 25.22
CA PHE A 258 32.33 9.61 25.59
C PHE A 258 33.33 8.55 26.02
N MET A 259 34.54 8.65 25.47
CA MET A 259 35.61 7.73 25.78
C MET A 259 36.10 7.98 27.23
N GLU A 260 36.37 6.91 27.95
CA GLU A 260 36.98 6.94 29.26
C GLU A 260 38.51 7.08 29.09
N GLY A 261 39.04 8.21 29.53
CA GLY A 261 40.44 8.54 29.31
C GLY A 261 40.72 9.24 27.98
N THR A 262 41.97 9.23 27.56
CA THR A 262 42.45 9.88 26.33
C THR A 262 43.38 8.94 25.56
N VAL A 263 43.31 9.00 24.24
CA VAL A 263 44.24 8.32 23.33
C VAL A 263 45.11 9.40 22.67
N GLU A 264 46.41 9.24 22.74
CA GLU A 264 47.37 10.13 22.06
C GLU A 264 47.23 9.94 20.54
N ASP A 265 47.38 11.02 19.78
CA ASP A 265 47.26 11.00 18.32
C ASP A 265 48.24 9.99 17.67
N SER A 266 49.40 9.83 18.27
CA SER A 266 50.44 8.87 17.84
C SER A 266 50.04 7.40 17.96
N LYS A 267 48.99 7.11 18.74
CA LYS A 267 48.44 5.76 18.91
C LYS A 267 47.25 5.46 18.02
N LEU A 268 46.75 6.46 17.29
CA LEU A 268 45.67 6.24 16.33
C LEU A 268 46.15 5.32 15.17
N ILE A 269 45.26 4.42 14.74
CA ILE A 269 45.51 3.55 13.60
C ILE A 269 45.16 4.34 12.35
N GLU A 270 46.16 4.72 11.57
CA GLU A 270 45.97 5.41 10.31
C GLU A 270 45.97 4.40 9.15
N LYS A 271 44.97 4.42 8.32
CA LYS A 271 44.84 3.62 7.10
C LYS A 271 44.34 4.51 5.96
N GLU A 272 44.91 4.31 4.80
CA GLU A 272 44.54 5.04 3.60
C GLU A 272 44.17 4.05 2.49
N GLY A 273 43.18 4.38 1.69
CA GLY A 273 42.74 3.55 0.56
C GLY A 273 41.33 3.83 0.10
N ILE A 274 40.81 2.97 -0.75
CA ILE A 274 39.50 3.17 -1.40
C ILE A 274 38.40 2.56 -0.53
N LEU A 275 37.40 3.38 -0.20
CA LEU A 275 36.11 2.92 0.32
C LEU A 275 35.06 3.04 -0.75
N GLY A 276 34.72 1.91 -1.40
CA GLY A 276 33.67 1.86 -2.40
C GLY A 276 32.26 2.03 -1.79
N THR A 277 31.36 2.66 -2.56
CA THR A 277 29.93 2.71 -2.20
C THR A 277 29.23 1.42 -2.62
N PRO A 278 28.27 0.92 -1.83
CA PRO A 278 27.42 -0.20 -2.23
C PRO A 278 26.67 0.12 -3.51
N LYS A 279 26.62 -0.80 -4.48
CA LYS A 279 25.89 -0.63 -5.73
C LYS A 279 24.74 -1.64 -5.81
N ALA A 280 23.53 -1.20 -5.56
CA ALA A 280 22.35 -2.06 -5.59
C ALA A 280 22.06 -2.65 -6.99
N SER A 281 22.59 -2.05 -8.05
CA SER A 281 22.55 -2.62 -9.40
C SER A 281 23.29 -3.97 -9.53
N TYR A 282 24.17 -4.30 -8.57
CA TYR A 282 24.83 -5.60 -8.52
C TYR A 282 23.93 -6.63 -7.84
N TYR A 283 22.99 -7.17 -8.58
CA TYR A 283 21.91 -8.03 -8.10
C TYR A 283 22.30 -9.22 -7.23
N PRO A 284 23.46 -9.89 -7.40
CA PRO A 284 23.78 -11.07 -6.62
C PRO A 284 23.85 -10.86 -5.11
N LEU A 285 24.18 -9.65 -4.68
CA LEU A 285 24.24 -9.29 -3.26
C LEU A 285 22.93 -8.65 -2.74
N TYR A 286 22.03 -8.24 -3.62
CA TYR A 286 20.82 -7.48 -3.22
C TYR A 286 19.53 -8.26 -3.41
N ILE A 287 19.46 -9.16 -4.38
CA ILE A 287 18.27 -9.99 -4.64
C ILE A 287 18.45 -11.33 -3.93
N LYS A 288 17.39 -11.82 -3.28
CA LYS A 288 17.39 -13.13 -2.62
C LYS A 288 17.70 -14.22 -3.64
N GLN A 289 18.81 -14.91 -3.46
CA GLN A 289 19.26 -15.97 -4.33
C GLN A 289 18.75 -17.32 -3.85
N SER A 290 18.37 -18.16 -4.79
CA SER A 290 18.21 -19.60 -4.62
C SER A 290 19.28 -20.31 -5.49
N HIS A 291 19.32 -21.62 -5.47
CA HIS A 291 20.13 -22.37 -6.42
C HIS A 291 19.77 -22.01 -7.87
N SER A 292 20.71 -22.23 -8.79
CA SER A 292 20.51 -21.95 -10.22
C SER A 292 19.10 -22.30 -10.72
N PRO A 293 18.46 -21.46 -11.53
CA PRO A 293 19.00 -20.22 -12.10
C PRO A 293 18.97 -19.05 -11.11
N TYR A 294 20.03 -18.25 -11.10
CA TYR A 294 20.13 -17.06 -10.28
C TYR A 294 19.05 -16.04 -10.62
N LYS A 295 18.58 -15.34 -9.58
CA LYS A 295 17.54 -14.32 -9.66
C LYS A 295 18.13 -12.93 -9.84
N THR A 296 17.40 -12.10 -10.57
CA THR A 296 17.73 -10.70 -10.83
C THR A 296 16.56 -9.80 -10.46
N TYR A 297 16.67 -8.50 -10.69
CA TYR A 297 15.52 -7.59 -10.57
C TYR A 297 14.41 -7.87 -11.60
N ASN A 298 14.60 -8.75 -12.57
CA ASN A 298 13.53 -9.19 -13.46
C ASN A 298 12.61 -10.24 -12.82
N ASP A 299 13.02 -10.84 -11.71
CA ASP A 299 12.29 -11.89 -11.00
C ASP A 299 11.54 -11.31 -9.78
N GLU A 300 10.46 -11.96 -9.37
CA GLU A 300 9.72 -11.67 -8.15
C GLU A 300 10.34 -12.47 -6.97
N SER A 301 11.59 -12.24 -6.69
CA SER A 301 12.36 -13.01 -5.70
C SER A 301 12.41 -12.36 -4.32
N GLY A 302 12.25 -11.06 -4.27
CA GLY A 302 12.45 -10.25 -3.09
C GLY A 302 13.92 -9.83 -2.88
N ILE A 303 14.09 -8.78 -2.08
CA ILE A 303 15.43 -8.31 -1.68
C ILE A 303 16.06 -9.32 -0.71
N ALA A 304 17.39 -9.44 -0.70
CA ALA A 304 18.13 -10.37 0.17
C ALA A 304 18.05 -10.04 1.67
N GLY A 305 17.52 -8.88 2.03
CA GLY A 305 17.41 -8.42 3.40
C GLY A 305 18.23 -7.15 3.64
N ARG A 306 18.53 -6.87 4.92
CA ARG A 306 19.36 -5.72 5.33
C ARG A 306 20.82 -6.06 5.22
N LYS A 307 21.63 -5.13 4.69
CA LYS A 307 23.07 -5.33 4.53
C LYS A 307 23.80 -5.08 5.85
N LEU A 308 24.37 -6.14 6.41
CA LEU A 308 25.29 -6.09 7.53
C LEU A 308 26.67 -6.58 7.10
N TYR A 309 27.70 -6.16 7.81
CA TYR A 309 29.06 -6.63 7.61
C TYR A 309 29.43 -7.67 8.68
N ARG A 310 30.12 -8.72 8.29
CA ARG A 310 30.62 -9.75 9.20
C ARG A 310 31.67 -9.18 10.13
N ILE A 311 31.74 -9.72 11.32
CA ILE A 311 32.77 -9.39 12.30
C ILE A 311 34.03 -10.18 12.01
N HIS A 312 35.14 -9.50 11.89
CA HIS A 312 36.45 -10.16 11.70
C HIS A 312 36.98 -10.76 13.01
N SER A 313 37.45 -12.02 12.99
CA SER A 313 38.05 -12.69 14.15
C SER A 313 39.44 -12.15 14.48
N ASN A 314 40.17 -11.69 13.46
CA ASN A 314 41.48 -11.08 13.65
C ASN A 314 41.31 -9.66 14.27
N GLY A 315 41.94 -9.42 15.40
CA GLY A 315 41.93 -8.12 16.06
C GLY A 315 42.58 -6.98 15.28
N THR A 316 43.21 -7.30 14.14
CA THR A 316 43.84 -6.30 13.26
C THR A 316 43.02 -6.11 12.02
N PRO A 317 42.56 -4.88 11.74
CA PRO A 317 41.86 -4.59 10.50
C PRO A 317 42.69 -4.84 9.27
N THR A 318 42.09 -5.36 8.20
CA THR A 318 42.76 -5.55 6.93
C THR A 318 43.10 -4.22 6.26
N ASP A 319 44.10 -4.20 5.39
CA ASP A 319 44.44 -3.00 4.64
C ASP A 319 43.32 -2.63 3.65
N LEU A 320 43.14 -1.32 3.45
CA LEU A 320 42.21 -0.83 2.45
C LEU A 320 42.76 -1.09 1.05
N PRO A 321 41.91 -1.38 0.05
CA PRO A 321 42.37 -1.54 -1.31
C PRO A 321 42.95 -0.24 -1.88
N HIS A 322 44.02 -0.37 -2.65
CA HIS A 322 44.70 0.69 -3.35
C HIS A 322 44.40 0.58 -4.86
N GLY A 323 44.39 1.69 -5.55
CA GLY A 323 44.26 1.78 -7.00
C GLY A 323 45.16 2.87 -7.54
N ASP A 324 45.24 3.01 -8.85
CA ASP A 324 46.13 3.97 -9.51
C ASP A 324 45.73 5.45 -9.26
N ASN A 325 44.43 5.70 -8.97
CA ASN A 325 43.92 7.05 -8.72
C ASN A 325 43.86 7.37 -7.22
N THR A 326 44.90 8.01 -6.71
CA THR A 326 44.97 8.43 -5.29
C THR A 326 43.92 9.47 -4.90
N ASN A 327 43.31 10.18 -5.85
CA ASN A 327 42.23 11.15 -5.56
C ASN A 327 40.96 10.48 -5.04
N THR A 328 40.83 9.16 -5.15
CA THR A 328 39.71 8.37 -4.61
C THR A 328 39.99 7.82 -3.21
N TYR A 329 41.16 8.07 -2.65
CA TYR A 329 41.54 7.57 -1.34
C TYR A 329 40.84 8.31 -0.23
N THR A 330 40.50 7.56 0.80
CA THR A 330 39.97 8.05 2.08
C THR A 330 40.97 7.69 3.17
N THR A 331 41.39 8.66 3.96
CA THR A 331 42.23 8.43 5.14
C THR A 331 41.32 8.20 6.37
N ILE A 332 41.53 7.11 7.08
CA ILE A 332 40.83 6.74 8.29
C ILE A 332 41.81 6.82 9.46
N LYS A 333 41.42 7.55 10.50
CA LYS A 333 42.09 7.56 11.80
C LYS A 333 41.23 6.85 12.82
N ALA A 334 41.54 5.61 13.11
CA ALA A 334 40.76 4.76 13.99
C ALA A 334 41.35 4.75 15.41
N ILE A 335 40.46 4.68 16.39
CA ILE A 335 40.79 4.49 17.78
C ILE A 335 41.27 3.04 17.99
N PRO A 336 42.39 2.79 18.69
CA PRO A 336 42.89 1.44 18.95
C PRO A 336 41.88 0.63 19.80
N ALA A 337 41.94 -0.69 19.69
CA ALA A 337 41.14 -1.57 20.53
C ALA A 337 41.34 -1.38 22.03
N GLY A 338 40.39 -1.83 22.85
CA GLY A 338 40.44 -1.77 24.30
C GLY A 338 39.99 -0.46 24.91
N GLN A 339 39.35 0.44 24.12
CA GLN A 339 38.82 1.68 24.68
C GLN A 339 37.36 1.51 25.10
N THR A 340 37.04 2.04 26.28
CA THR A 340 35.70 2.05 26.85
C THR A 340 35.01 3.38 26.57
N PHE A 341 33.71 3.33 26.28
CA PHE A 341 32.87 4.49 26.03
C PHE A 341 31.60 4.41 26.87
N THR A 342 31.30 5.52 27.57
CA THR A 342 30.08 5.64 28.37
C THR A 342 29.04 6.48 27.64
N LEU A 343 27.80 6.02 27.59
CA LEU A 343 26.66 6.73 27.02
C LEU A 343 25.42 6.61 27.90
N ARG A 344 24.43 7.48 27.65
CA ARG A 344 23.13 7.45 28.30
C ARG A 344 22.04 7.24 27.27
N ILE A 345 21.13 6.31 27.57
CA ILE A 345 19.89 6.12 26.82
C ILE A 345 18.72 6.51 27.71
N SER A 346 17.92 7.49 27.32
CA SER A 346 16.75 7.96 28.04
C SER A 346 15.48 7.51 27.30
N LEU A 347 14.57 6.88 28.06
CA LEU A 347 13.32 6.34 27.56
C LEU A 347 12.14 7.15 28.10
N HIS A 348 11.15 7.41 27.28
CA HIS A 348 9.97 8.16 27.65
C HIS A 348 8.71 7.40 27.29
N ASN A 349 7.84 7.14 28.28
CA ASN A 349 6.56 6.47 28.07
C ASN A 349 6.68 5.14 27.29
N THR A 350 7.65 4.30 27.68
CA THR A 350 7.91 2.99 27.09
C THR A 350 7.26 1.89 27.91
N ARG A 351 6.79 0.85 27.22
CA ARG A 351 6.25 -0.39 27.82
C ARG A 351 7.38 -1.37 28.13
N GLU A 352 7.12 -2.36 28.96
CA GLU A 352 8.09 -3.39 29.34
C GLU A 352 8.76 -4.07 28.14
N ALA A 353 7.99 -4.58 27.20
CA ALA A 353 8.53 -5.20 25.98
C ALA A 353 9.33 -4.21 25.10
N GLU A 354 9.02 -2.92 25.11
CA GLU A 354 9.78 -1.89 24.39
C GLU A 354 11.14 -1.60 25.06
N ILE A 355 11.17 -1.61 26.38
CA ILE A 355 12.42 -1.53 27.16
C ILE A 355 13.25 -2.79 26.84
N GLY A 356 12.61 -3.95 26.88
CA GLY A 356 13.23 -5.22 26.53
C GLY A 356 13.82 -5.27 25.14
N ALA A 357 13.14 -4.68 24.15
CA ALA A 357 13.66 -4.59 22.79
C ALA A 357 14.98 -3.83 22.70
N ILE A 358 15.11 -2.72 23.46
CA ILE A 358 16.35 -1.93 23.49
C ILE A 358 17.45 -2.72 24.19
N LEU A 359 17.16 -3.37 25.32
CA LEU A 359 18.12 -4.19 26.05
C LEU A 359 18.57 -5.42 25.25
N ALA A 360 17.62 -6.11 24.60
CA ALA A 360 17.92 -7.23 23.73
C ALA A 360 18.78 -6.81 22.52
N ALA A 361 18.53 -5.62 21.97
CA ALA A 361 19.36 -5.10 20.88
C ALA A 361 20.77 -4.68 21.36
N LEU A 362 20.91 -4.17 22.58
CA LEU A 362 22.21 -3.79 23.16
C LEU A 362 23.08 -5.00 23.51
N THR A 363 22.48 -6.13 23.87
CA THR A 363 23.17 -7.31 24.39
C THR A 363 22.98 -8.56 23.52
N PHE A 364 22.31 -8.43 22.37
CA PHE A 364 21.83 -9.55 21.56
C PHE A 364 21.12 -10.62 22.41
N ASN A 365 20.21 -10.15 23.27
CA ASN A 365 19.47 -10.95 24.25
C ASN A 365 20.39 -11.79 25.17
N MET A 366 21.55 -11.26 25.53
CA MET A 366 22.62 -11.94 26.31
C MET A 366 23.27 -13.13 25.58
N THR A 367 23.26 -13.12 24.26
CA THR A 367 23.98 -14.13 23.47
C THR A 367 25.49 -13.83 23.50
N PRO A 368 26.34 -14.78 23.92
CA PRO A 368 27.76 -14.56 23.99
C PRO A 368 28.38 -14.46 22.58
N ASP A 369 29.53 -13.82 22.49
CA ASP A 369 30.38 -13.72 21.29
C ASP A 369 29.66 -13.09 20.08
N VAL A 370 28.74 -12.14 20.32
CA VAL A 370 28.07 -11.35 19.31
C VAL A 370 28.46 -9.87 19.47
N PHE A 371 28.83 -9.21 18.38
CA PHE A 371 29.44 -7.89 18.40
C PHE A 371 28.70 -6.91 17.49
N PHE A 372 28.88 -5.63 17.77
CA PHE A 372 28.45 -4.57 16.86
C PHE A 372 29.56 -4.20 15.89
N ASN A 373 29.17 -3.69 14.73
CA ASN A 373 30.03 -2.93 13.84
C ASN A 373 29.63 -1.45 13.83
N LEU A 374 30.48 -0.59 14.36
CA LEU A 374 30.20 0.84 14.49
C LEU A 374 31.26 1.68 13.76
N GLY A 375 30.82 2.65 12.95
CA GLY A 375 31.74 3.56 12.25
C GLY A 375 31.96 3.24 10.78
N MET A 376 33.09 3.70 10.25
CA MET A 376 33.49 3.52 8.84
C MET A 376 34.33 2.22 8.68
N ALA A 377 34.51 1.83 7.43
CA ALA A 377 35.35 0.68 7.02
C ALA A 377 35.02 -0.66 7.71
N LYS A 378 33.76 -0.88 8.03
CA LYS A 378 33.28 -2.13 8.67
C LYS A 378 33.66 -3.38 7.88
N ALA A 379 33.68 -3.29 6.54
CA ALA A 379 34.08 -4.38 5.67
C ALA A 379 35.55 -4.81 5.82
N PHE A 380 36.34 -4.00 6.49
CA PHE A 380 37.79 -4.23 6.71
C PHE A 380 38.13 -4.50 8.19
N GLY A 381 37.11 -4.82 9.00
CA GLY A 381 37.30 -5.20 10.40
C GLY A 381 37.32 -4.05 11.40
N PHE A 382 37.03 -2.81 10.94
CA PHE A 382 36.93 -1.68 11.85
C PHE A 382 35.58 -1.64 12.58
N GLY A 383 35.58 -1.09 13.80
CA GLY A 383 34.38 -0.75 14.55
C GLY A 383 33.76 -1.88 15.35
N LYS A 384 34.46 -3.01 15.55
CA LYS A 384 34.01 -4.10 16.42
C LYS A 384 33.89 -3.61 17.86
N CYS A 385 32.72 -3.74 18.46
CA CYS A 385 32.46 -3.41 19.87
C CYS A 385 31.32 -4.26 20.43
N HIS A 386 31.21 -4.32 21.76
CA HIS A 386 30.18 -5.03 22.49
C HIS A 386 29.80 -4.25 23.76
N ILE A 387 28.73 -4.70 24.40
CA ILE A 387 28.25 -4.18 25.69
C ILE A 387 27.98 -5.37 26.59
N ASP A 388 28.65 -5.44 27.72
CA ASP A 388 28.45 -6.47 28.73
C ASP A 388 27.27 -6.11 29.65
N LYS A 389 26.66 -7.12 30.24
CA LYS A 389 25.52 -6.95 31.13
C LYS A 389 25.87 -6.09 32.35
N GLU A 390 27.04 -6.33 32.87
CA GLU A 390 27.57 -5.67 34.08
C GLU A 390 27.76 -4.19 33.87
N ASP A 391 27.92 -3.75 32.63
CA ASP A 391 28.09 -2.34 32.26
C ASP A 391 26.76 -1.58 32.13
N ILE A 392 25.62 -2.30 32.19
CA ILE A 392 24.30 -1.68 32.07
C ILE A 392 23.71 -1.36 33.42
N THR A 393 23.52 -0.07 33.70
CA THR A 393 22.83 0.40 34.90
C THR A 393 21.45 0.93 34.57
N LEU A 394 20.40 0.32 35.13
CA LEU A 394 19.00 0.79 35.03
C LEU A 394 18.73 1.81 36.13
N ARG A 395 18.17 2.99 35.78
CA ARG A 395 17.76 4.03 36.75
C ARG A 395 16.30 4.42 36.53
N GLY A 396 15.48 4.27 37.58
CA GLY A 396 14.04 4.57 37.52
C GLY A 396 13.18 3.44 36.91
N PHE A 397 13.70 2.22 36.88
CA PHE A 397 12.99 1.05 36.45
C PHE A 397 12.60 0.17 37.64
N SER A 398 11.47 -0.55 37.56
CA SER A 398 10.92 -1.39 38.61
C SER A 398 11.41 -2.84 38.56
N GLN A 399 11.89 -3.29 37.43
CA GLN A 399 12.30 -4.66 37.17
C GLN A 399 13.77 -4.74 36.73
N ASP A 400 14.34 -5.92 36.70
CA ASP A 400 15.69 -6.17 36.21
C ASP A 400 15.77 -6.31 34.68
N LEU A 401 17.00 -6.43 34.18
CA LEU A 401 17.28 -6.54 32.75
C LEU A 401 16.60 -7.80 32.14
N ASN A 402 16.64 -8.93 32.85
CA ASN A 402 16.17 -10.19 32.33
C ASN A 402 14.65 -10.17 32.16
N TYR A 403 13.92 -9.59 33.11
CA TYR A 403 12.47 -9.42 33.04
C TYR A 403 12.03 -8.66 31.78
N TYR A 404 12.68 -7.55 31.50
CA TYR A 404 12.33 -6.74 30.31
C TYR A 404 12.65 -7.50 29.03
N MET A 405 13.81 -8.15 28.93
CA MET A 405 14.19 -8.92 27.74
C MET A 405 13.28 -10.12 27.52
N GLN A 406 12.87 -10.82 28.60
CA GLN A 406 11.87 -11.89 28.52
C GLN A 406 10.53 -11.34 28.00
N SER A 407 10.05 -10.21 28.52
CA SER A 407 8.80 -9.58 28.06
C SER A 407 8.85 -9.25 26.56
N PHE A 408 9.99 -8.80 26.04
CA PHE A 408 10.14 -8.60 24.61
C PHE A 408 10.13 -9.91 23.82
N GLU A 409 10.83 -10.93 24.30
CA GLU A 409 10.88 -12.25 23.66
C GLU A 409 9.52 -12.93 23.63
N GLU A 410 8.74 -12.83 24.71
CA GLU A 410 7.35 -13.32 24.79
C GLU A 410 6.48 -12.65 23.73
N MET A 411 6.49 -11.32 23.67
CA MET A 411 5.73 -10.56 22.68
C MET A 411 6.11 -10.97 21.24
N MET A 412 7.41 -11.08 20.96
CA MET A 412 7.90 -11.45 19.65
C MET A 412 7.62 -12.91 19.31
N SER A 413 7.68 -13.80 20.30
CA SER A 413 7.39 -15.23 20.10
C SER A 413 5.92 -15.48 19.79
N VAL A 414 4.99 -14.74 20.42
CA VAL A 414 3.57 -14.76 20.02
C VAL A 414 3.42 -14.35 18.55
N PHE A 415 4.03 -13.25 18.16
CA PHE A 415 4.00 -12.77 16.78
C PHE A 415 4.60 -13.76 15.77
N THR A 416 5.77 -14.32 16.07
CA THR A 416 6.46 -15.24 15.15
C THR A 416 5.80 -16.62 15.10
N TYR A 417 5.24 -17.09 16.21
CA TYR A 417 4.50 -18.34 16.22
C TYR A 417 3.19 -18.23 15.42
N GLU A 418 2.48 -17.11 15.57
CA GLU A 418 1.27 -16.81 14.78
C GLU A 418 1.55 -16.85 13.26
N ASN A 419 2.67 -16.23 12.84
CA ASN A 419 2.95 -16.00 11.42
C ASN A 419 3.82 -17.10 10.77
N TYR A 420 4.74 -17.71 11.52
CA TYR A 420 5.75 -18.65 11.02
C TYR A 420 5.77 -20.00 11.75
N GLN A 421 4.97 -20.18 12.80
CA GLN A 421 4.93 -21.37 13.68
C GLN A 421 6.32 -21.69 14.30
N GLN A 422 7.08 -20.65 14.59
CA GLN A 422 8.41 -20.74 15.21
C GLN A 422 8.53 -19.77 16.37
N MET A 423 9.25 -20.15 17.42
CA MET A 423 9.63 -19.21 18.49
C MET A 423 10.61 -18.17 17.93
N TRP A 424 10.52 -16.94 18.40
CA TRP A 424 11.29 -15.80 17.90
C TRP A 424 12.79 -16.10 17.83
N ALA A 425 13.39 -16.65 18.88
CA ALA A 425 14.82 -16.95 18.96
C ALA A 425 15.30 -17.96 17.90
N GLN A 426 14.41 -18.73 17.29
CA GLN A 426 14.70 -19.77 16.30
C GLN A 426 14.42 -19.34 14.86
N THR A 427 13.85 -18.17 14.66
CA THR A 427 13.52 -17.71 13.31
C THR A 427 14.77 -17.43 12.48
N GLU A 428 14.65 -17.61 11.16
CA GLU A 428 15.76 -17.42 10.22
C GLU A 428 16.39 -16.04 10.35
N SER A 429 15.61 -14.98 10.44
CA SER A 429 16.11 -13.60 10.56
C SER A 429 16.98 -13.40 11.81
N ILE A 430 16.58 -13.99 12.94
CA ILE A 430 17.31 -13.85 14.22
C ILE A 430 18.58 -14.70 14.22
N THR A 431 18.47 -15.94 13.75
CA THR A 431 19.64 -16.83 13.69
C THR A 431 20.69 -16.33 12.70
N GLN A 432 20.28 -15.74 11.58
CA GLN A 432 21.18 -15.10 10.63
C GLN A 432 21.80 -13.80 11.18
N LEU A 433 21.04 -12.98 11.92
CA LEU A 433 21.58 -11.80 12.60
C LEU A 433 22.74 -12.20 13.53
N VAL A 434 22.53 -13.20 14.38
CA VAL A 434 23.54 -13.70 15.29
C VAL A 434 24.75 -14.26 14.51
N ASN A 435 24.49 -15.01 13.44
CA ASN A 435 25.55 -15.60 12.65
C ASN A 435 26.45 -14.54 11.97
N ILE A 436 25.86 -13.47 11.41
CA ILE A 436 26.59 -12.37 10.76
C ILE A 436 27.45 -11.60 11.77
N LEU A 437 26.95 -11.41 12.98
CA LEU A 437 27.59 -10.58 14.00
C LEU A 437 28.49 -11.36 14.98
N ARG A 438 28.71 -12.65 14.73
CA ARG A 438 29.79 -13.41 15.34
C ARG A 438 31.10 -13.22 14.59
N GLU A 439 32.19 -13.60 15.22
CA GLU A 439 33.49 -13.57 14.60
C GLU A 439 33.61 -14.60 13.45
N HIS A 440 34.18 -14.15 12.35
CA HIS A 440 34.44 -14.93 11.17
C HIS A 440 35.96 -14.93 10.82
N ASN A 441 36.44 -16.00 10.26
CA ASN A 441 37.82 -16.06 9.78
C ASN A 441 38.02 -15.20 8.51
N GLU A 442 39.27 -15.04 8.09
CA GLU A 442 39.62 -14.17 6.97
C GLU A 442 38.99 -14.62 5.63
N GLU A 443 38.88 -15.92 5.39
CA GLU A 443 38.24 -16.45 4.17
C GLU A 443 36.75 -16.13 4.12
N GLU A 444 36.07 -16.13 5.26
CA GLU A 444 34.65 -15.87 5.36
C GLU A 444 34.31 -14.38 5.21
N VAL A 445 35.20 -13.47 5.62
CA VAL A 445 34.97 -12.01 5.54
C VAL A 445 35.42 -11.42 4.21
N THR A 446 36.25 -12.13 3.43
CA THR A 446 36.71 -11.63 2.13
C THR A 446 35.60 -11.54 1.13
N MET A 447 35.44 -10.37 0.52
CA MET A 447 34.45 -10.13 -0.53
C MET A 447 34.86 -10.87 -1.82
N MET A 448 33.84 -11.47 -2.48
CA MET A 448 34.07 -12.13 -3.79
C MET A 448 34.58 -11.14 -4.83
N LYS A 449 35.57 -11.56 -5.60
CA LYS A 449 35.99 -10.87 -6.83
C LYS A 449 35.03 -11.17 -7.98
N VAL A 450 35.10 -10.35 -9.03
CA VAL A 450 34.22 -10.49 -10.21
C VAL A 450 34.40 -11.88 -10.87
N GLU A 451 35.61 -12.40 -10.89
CA GLU A 451 35.94 -13.74 -11.43
C GLU A 451 35.29 -14.85 -10.60
N GLU A 452 35.39 -14.75 -9.27
CA GLU A 452 34.76 -15.70 -8.33
C GLU A 452 33.25 -15.70 -8.41
N TYR A 453 32.65 -14.54 -8.66
CA TYR A 453 31.23 -14.44 -8.95
C TYR A 453 30.84 -15.26 -10.17
N GLY A 454 31.66 -15.19 -11.22
CA GLY A 454 31.51 -16.01 -12.39
C GLY A 454 31.52 -17.50 -12.07
N ASP A 455 32.49 -17.95 -11.27
CA ASP A 455 32.62 -19.35 -10.85
C ASP A 455 31.44 -19.85 -10.02
N CYS A 456 30.88 -19.01 -9.17
CA CYS A 456 29.67 -19.34 -8.38
C CYS A 456 28.42 -19.58 -9.25
N LYS A 457 28.31 -18.92 -10.38
CA LYS A 457 27.21 -19.12 -11.33
C LYS A 457 27.19 -20.51 -11.96
N ASN A 458 28.31 -21.18 -12.00
CA ASN A 458 28.48 -22.51 -12.62
C ASN A 458 28.24 -23.68 -11.66
N GLU A 459 27.66 -23.46 -10.48
CA GLU A 459 27.39 -24.51 -9.46
C GLU A 459 28.60 -25.26 -8.91
N THR A 460 29.80 -25.00 -9.41
CA THR A 460 31.01 -25.76 -9.07
C THR A 460 31.75 -25.21 -7.87
N LYS A 461 31.41 -24.00 -7.43
CA LYS A 461 32.06 -23.35 -6.29
C LYS A 461 31.04 -22.66 -5.40
N THR A 462 31.45 -22.22 -4.26
CA THR A 462 30.71 -21.70 -3.15
C THR A 462 29.56 -20.76 -3.54
N PRO A 463 28.31 -21.09 -3.23
CA PRO A 463 27.17 -20.30 -3.58
C PRO A 463 27.19 -18.92 -2.89
N PHE A 464 26.52 -17.92 -3.48
CA PHE A 464 26.29 -16.61 -2.88
C PHE A 464 25.68 -16.65 -1.48
N ASN A 465 25.07 -17.76 -1.13
CA ASN A 465 24.41 -18.04 0.12
C ASN A 465 25.26 -18.82 1.12
N LYS A 466 26.60 -18.79 1.03
CA LYS A 466 27.50 -19.39 2.05
C LYS A 466 27.10 -19.06 3.49
N LEU A 467 26.39 -17.94 3.69
CA LEU A 467 25.88 -17.49 4.97
C LEU A 467 24.56 -18.12 5.40
N GLN A 468 23.86 -18.81 4.48
CA GLN A 468 22.61 -19.52 4.80
C GLN A 468 22.87 -20.89 5.48
N GLU A 469 24.08 -21.15 5.88
CA GLU A 469 24.38 -22.24 6.80
C GLU A 469 23.58 -22.03 8.10
N LYS A 470 23.23 -23.12 8.78
CA LYS A 470 22.42 -23.13 9.99
C LYS A 470 22.79 -21.97 10.92
N GLY A 471 21.94 -20.97 10.98
CA GLY A 471 22.15 -19.84 11.88
C GLY A 471 22.18 -20.32 13.33
N THR A 472 22.90 -19.62 14.18
CA THR A 472 22.95 -19.89 15.60
C THR A 472 21.79 -19.20 16.29
N PRO A 473 20.97 -19.91 17.08
CA PRO A 473 19.89 -19.27 17.80
C PRO A 473 20.43 -18.23 18.80
N ILE A 474 19.68 -17.14 18.96
CA ILE A 474 19.89 -16.16 20.01
C ILE A 474 19.57 -16.80 21.36
N HIS A 475 20.15 -16.32 22.47
CA HIS A 475 19.78 -16.79 23.79
C HIS A 475 18.26 -16.57 24.03
N SER A 476 17.61 -17.55 24.64
CA SER A 476 16.18 -17.53 24.94
C SER A 476 15.94 -17.56 26.46
N TRP A 477 15.08 -16.69 26.94
CA TRP A 477 14.65 -16.61 28.34
C TRP A 477 13.43 -17.49 28.61
N LEU A 478 12.78 -18.05 27.57
CA LEU A 478 11.52 -18.78 27.69
C LEU A 478 11.72 -20.19 28.19
N THR A 479 11.01 -20.55 29.23
CA THR A 479 10.83 -21.95 29.67
C THR A 479 9.90 -22.71 28.71
N ASP A 480 9.82 -24.03 28.85
CA ASP A 480 8.89 -24.83 28.05
C ASP A 480 7.42 -24.52 28.38
N GLU A 481 7.11 -24.21 29.64
CA GLU A 481 5.79 -23.73 30.03
C GLU A 481 5.41 -22.39 29.38
N ASP A 482 6.36 -21.46 29.27
CA ASP A 482 6.15 -20.19 28.58
C ASP A 482 5.90 -20.41 27.08
N LYS A 483 6.63 -21.33 26.44
CA LYS A 483 6.43 -21.69 25.02
C LYS A 483 5.04 -22.27 24.77
N ASP A 484 4.51 -23.09 25.69
CA ASP A 484 3.16 -23.64 25.56
C ASP A 484 2.09 -22.54 25.69
N LYS A 485 2.21 -21.66 26.69
CA LYS A 485 1.34 -20.46 26.82
C LYS A 485 1.39 -19.57 25.57
N ILE A 486 2.58 -19.36 25.00
CA ILE A 486 2.77 -18.59 23.79
C ILE A 486 2.05 -19.22 22.58
N ARG A 487 2.12 -20.55 22.44
CA ARG A 487 1.40 -21.26 21.39
C ARG A 487 -0.11 -21.04 21.47
N ASP A 488 -0.67 -21.15 22.66
CA ASP A 488 -2.10 -20.94 22.90
C ASP A 488 -2.50 -19.48 22.62
N LEU A 489 -1.70 -18.51 23.09
CA LEU A 489 -1.92 -17.09 22.83
C LEU A 489 -1.82 -16.74 21.33
N ALA A 490 -0.86 -17.33 20.63
CA ALA A 490 -0.68 -17.09 19.20
C ALA A 490 -1.84 -17.68 18.38
N LEU A 491 -2.34 -18.86 18.75
CA LEU A 491 -3.51 -19.46 18.11
C LEU A 491 -4.76 -18.59 18.30
N LYS A 492 -4.96 -18.09 19.53
CA LYS A 492 -6.06 -17.17 19.85
C LYS A 492 -5.92 -15.86 19.07
N ALA A 493 -4.75 -15.24 19.07
CA ALA A 493 -4.48 -14.00 18.34
C ALA A 493 -4.69 -14.16 16.83
N LYS A 494 -4.30 -15.32 16.27
CA LYS A 494 -4.54 -15.65 14.86
C LYS A 494 -6.02 -15.74 14.55
N GLY A 495 -6.81 -16.36 15.42
CA GLY A 495 -8.28 -16.42 15.29
C GLY A 495 -8.91 -15.03 15.31
N GLU A 496 -8.57 -14.20 16.30
CA GLU A 496 -9.09 -12.84 16.45
C GLU A 496 -8.70 -11.94 15.23
N ARG A 497 -7.48 -12.11 14.70
CA ARG A 497 -7.03 -11.37 13.52
C ARG A 497 -7.76 -11.81 12.26
N ALA A 498 -7.92 -13.11 12.06
CA ALA A 498 -8.67 -13.65 10.93
C ALA A 498 -10.13 -13.17 10.94
N GLU A 499 -10.75 -13.15 12.11
CA GLU A 499 -12.10 -12.61 12.33
C GLU A 499 -12.17 -11.13 11.96
N LYS A 500 -11.25 -10.30 12.48
CA LYS A 500 -11.18 -8.86 12.20
C LYS A 500 -10.93 -8.56 10.72
N GLU A 501 -10.09 -9.33 10.06
CA GLU A 501 -9.80 -9.19 8.63
C GLU A 501 -11.00 -9.59 7.77
N ALA A 502 -11.69 -10.69 8.15
CA ALA A 502 -12.90 -11.13 7.49
C ALA A 502 -14.00 -10.04 7.56
N ARG A 503 -14.25 -9.47 8.75
CA ARG A 503 -15.22 -8.38 8.93
C ARG A 503 -14.79 -7.11 8.18
N ARG A 504 -13.50 -6.80 8.15
CA ARG A 504 -12.97 -5.66 7.37
C ARG A 504 -13.15 -5.84 5.86
N SER A 505 -12.98 -7.04 5.36
CA SER A 505 -13.20 -7.34 3.93
C SER A 505 -14.65 -7.15 3.49
N LEU A 506 -15.59 -7.17 4.43
CA LEU A 506 -17.03 -6.96 4.23
C LEU A 506 -17.50 -5.55 4.65
N SER A 507 -16.58 -4.62 4.94
CA SER A 507 -16.87 -3.29 5.50
C SER A 507 -17.84 -2.45 4.64
N GLU A 508 -17.74 -2.55 3.32
CA GLU A 508 -18.65 -1.85 2.40
C GLU A 508 -20.07 -2.43 2.49
N GLN A 509 -20.20 -3.73 2.61
CA GLN A 509 -21.50 -4.41 2.79
C GLN A 509 -22.11 -4.07 4.15
N TYR A 510 -21.32 -4.02 5.23
CA TYR A 510 -21.78 -3.54 6.53
C TYR A 510 -22.26 -2.09 6.48
N THR A 511 -21.52 -1.22 5.78
CA THR A 511 -21.90 0.19 5.62
C THR A 511 -23.22 0.32 4.86
N LEU A 512 -23.38 -0.44 3.79
CA LEU A 512 -24.60 -0.46 3.00
C LEU A 512 -25.78 -1.03 3.80
N ALA A 513 -25.59 -2.13 4.54
CA ALA A 513 -26.64 -2.70 5.39
C ALA A 513 -27.11 -1.72 6.45
N LYS A 514 -26.19 -0.99 7.10
CA LYS A 514 -26.52 0.08 8.06
C LYS A 514 -27.32 1.20 7.41
N SER A 515 -26.97 1.63 6.21
CA SER A 515 -27.71 2.67 5.49
C SER A 515 -29.13 2.23 5.19
N PHE A 516 -29.40 0.97 4.89
CA PHE A 516 -30.75 0.43 4.72
C PHE A 516 -31.55 0.44 6.03
N VAL A 517 -30.93 0.23 7.19
CA VAL A 517 -31.58 0.38 8.49
C VAL A 517 -31.98 1.84 8.73
N GLU A 518 -31.06 2.79 8.45
CA GLU A 518 -31.30 4.23 8.60
C GLU A 518 -32.41 4.74 7.68
N THR A 519 -32.50 4.21 6.45
CA THR A 519 -33.55 4.55 5.47
C THR A 519 -34.84 3.76 5.66
N LYS A 520 -34.94 2.92 6.70
CA LYS A 520 -36.10 2.06 7.01
C LYS A 520 -36.42 1.00 5.95
N GLU A 521 -35.38 0.62 5.16
CA GLU A 521 -35.48 -0.47 4.18
C GLU A 521 -35.08 -1.81 4.84
N TYR A 522 -35.73 -2.16 5.93
CA TYR A 522 -35.34 -3.23 6.85
C TYR A 522 -35.21 -4.61 6.18
N GLN A 523 -36.06 -4.93 5.22
CA GLN A 523 -35.99 -6.19 4.51
C GLN A 523 -34.68 -6.32 3.70
N LYS A 524 -34.25 -5.25 3.03
CA LYS A 524 -32.96 -5.23 2.29
C LYS A 524 -31.77 -5.30 3.26
N ALA A 525 -31.86 -4.63 4.38
CA ALA A 525 -30.87 -4.71 5.44
C ALA A 525 -30.69 -6.16 5.93
N LYS A 526 -31.79 -6.84 6.22
CA LYS A 526 -31.83 -8.24 6.66
C LYS A 526 -31.19 -9.19 5.63
N GLU A 527 -31.56 -9.04 4.35
CA GLU A 527 -30.99 -9.86 3.26
C GLU A 527 -29.47 -9.68 3.17
N LEU A 528 -28.97 -8.45 3.29
CA LEU A 528 -27.55 -8.15 3.23
C LEU A 528 -26.79 -8.66 4.46
N TYR A 529 -27.34 -8.53 5.68
CA TYR A 529 -26.75 -9.14 6.89
C TYR A 529 -26.73 -10.66 6.82
N ASN A 530 -27.73 -11.30 6.25
CA ASN A 530 -27.73 -12.75 6.03
C ASN A 530 -26.60 -13.15 5.04
N ALA A 531 -26.40 -12.39 3.96
CA ALA A 531 -25.30 -12.63 3.04
C ALA A 531 -23.92 -12.44 3.70
N ILE A 532 -23.77 -11.44 4.57
CA ILE A 532 -22.57 -11.23 5.39
C ILE A 532 -22.33 -12.44 6.31
N MET A 533 -23.36 -12.92 7.01
CA MET A 533 -23.28 -14.11 7.88
C MET A 533 -22.83 -15.34 7.11
N ASP A 534 -23.38 -15.58 5.91
CA ASP A 534 -22.99 -16.71 5.07
C ASP A 534 -21.50 -16.65 4.67
N GLU A 535 -20.99 -15.47 4.34
CA GLU A 535 -19.57 -15.27 4.02
C GLU A 535 -18.65 -15.45 5.25
N LEU A 536 -19.07 -14.99 6.41
CA LEU A 536 -18.33 -15.20 7.66
C LEU A 536 -18.32 -16.67 8.07
N LEU A 537 -19.45 -17.37 7.97
CA LEU A 537 -19.55 -18.80 8.25
C LEU A 537 -18.67 -19.66 7.34
N LYS A 538 -18.59 -19.34 6.03
CA LYS A 538 -17.67 -20.01 5.11
C LYS A 538 -16.21 -19.87 5.53
N LYS A 539 -15.88 -18.79 6.23
CA LYS A 539 -14.54 -18.53 6.79
C LYS A 539 -14.36 -19.08 8.21
N GLY A 540 -15.38 -19.74 8.78
CA GLY A 540 -15.34 -20.28 10.15
C GLY A 540 -15.37 -19.21 11.24
N ILE A 541 -15.88 -18.02 10.97
CA ILE A 541 -15.94 -16.88 11.89
C ILE A 541 -17.23 -16.96 12.72
N ASN A 542 -17.16 -16.55 13.99
CA ASN A 542 -18.31 -16.41 14.87
C ASN A 542 -19.21 -15.27 14.38
N ILE A 543 -20.52 -15.56 14.25
CA ILE A 543 -21.54 -14.65 13.73
C ILE A 543 -22.55 -14.19 14.78
N GLN A 544 -22.24 -14.35 16.07
CA GLN A 544 -23.19 -14.05 17.15
C GLN A 544 -23.66 -12.58 17.15
N GLU A 545 -22.77 -11.65 16.77
CA GLU A 545 -23.12 -10.24 16.64
C GLU A 545 -24.11 -9.99 15.50
N GLU A 546 -23.90 -10.62 14.36
CA GLU A 546 -24.76 -10.50 13.19
C GLU A 546 -26.14 -11.12 13.45
N ILE A 547 -26.19 -12.24 14.14
CA ILE A 547 -27.46 -12.88 14.55
C ILE A 547 -28.27 -11.90 15.41
N GLN A 548 -27.66 -11.23 16.38
CA GLN A 548 -28.36 -10.25 17.22
C GLN A 548 -28.86 -9.06 16.38
N ILE A 549 -28.05 -8.53 15.49
CA ILE A 549 -28.44 -7.43 14.59
C ILE A 549 -29.64 -7.83 13.71
N VAL A 550 -29.64 -9.05 13.17
CA VAL A 550 -30.75 -9.55 12.36
C VAL A 550 -32.03 -9.70 13.19
N ALA A 551 -31.92 -10.15 14.44
CA ALA A 551 -33.05 -10.23 15.36
C ALA A 551 -33.63 -8.84 15.66
N ASP A 552 -32.78 -7.85 15.92
CA ASP A 552 -33.21 -6.45 16.14
C ASP A 552 -33.91 -5.86 14.88
N ILE A 553 -33.42 -6.20 13.69
CA ILE A 553 -34.04 -5.82 12.42
C ILE A 553 -35.42 -6.49 12.23
N ASP A 554 -35.59 -7.74 12.66
CA ASP A 554 -36.86 -8.45 12.61
C ASP A 554 -37.91 -7.79 13.50
N GLU A 555 -37.56 -7.33 14.69
CA GLU A 555 -38.44 -6.54 15.53
C GLU A 555 -38.90 -5.24 14.84
N LEU A 556 -37.96 -4.53 14.17
CA LEU A 556 -38.26 -3.32 13.40
C LEU A 556 -39.16 -3.59 12.19
N ILE A 557 -39.01 -4.74 11.54
CA ILE A 557 -39.92 -5.17 10.45
C ILE A 557 -41.32 -5.38 10.98
N ASP A 558 -41.46 -6.10 12.11
CA ASP A 558 -42.74 -6.36 12.74
C ASP A 558 -43.45 -5.05 13.19
N GLU A 559 -42.69 -4.11 13.73
CA GLU A 559 -43.22 -2.78 14.10
C GLU A 559 -43.66 -2.01 12.84
N GLN A 560 -42.87 -2.00 11.79
CA GLN A 560 -43.21 -1.33 10.53
C GLN A 560 -44.48 -1.94 9.87
N GLU A 561 -44.63 -3.26 9.95
CA GLU A 561 -45.83 -3.93 9.46
C GLU A 561 -47.08 -3.59 10.28
N LYS A 562 -46.97 -3.51 11.61
CA LYS A 562 -48.05 -3.08 12.50
C LYS A 562 -48.46 -1.65 12.20
N GLU A 563 -47.46 -0.76 12.01
CA GLU A 563 -47.72 0.63 11.65
C GLU A 563 -48.41 0.79 10.30
N LYS A 564 -47.96 0.05 9.27
CA LYS A 564 -48.58 0.00 7.95
C LYS A 564 -50.01 -0.51 8.02
N LYS A 565 -50.26 -1.58 8.80
CA LYS A 565 -51.62 -2.11 9.01
C LYS A 565 -52.52 -1.07 9.69
N LEU A 566 -51.98 -0.38 10.70
CA LEU A 566 -52.72 0.69 11.40
C LEU A 566 -53.01 1.88 10.46
N GLN A 567 -52.03 2.34 9.68
CA GLN A 567 -52.22 3.42 8.70
C GLN A 567 -53.19 3.01 7.58
N ALA A 568 -53.10 1.76 7.09
CA ALA A 568 -54.05 1.26 6.09
C ALA A 568 -55.46 1.14 6.63
N ALA A 569 -55.63 0.71 7.90
CA ALA A 569 -56.93 0.68 8.56
C ALA A 569 -57.52 2.08 8.75
N LYS A 570 -56.70 3.06 9.15
CA LYS A 570 -57.08 4.43 9.28
C LYS A 570 -57.47 5.06 7.92
N ALA A 571 -56.64 4.86 6.89
CA ALA A 571 -56.94 5.35 5.53
C ALA A 571 -58.22 4.71 4.95
N ALA A 572 -58.48 3.43 5.22
CA ALA A 572 -59.70 2.75 4.83
C ALA A 572 -60.93 3.33 5.58
N GLN A 573 -60.75 3.69 6.85
CA GLN A 573 -61.78 4.35 7.65
C GLN A 573 -62.08 5.77 7.12
N ASP A 574 -61.06 6.55 6.83
CA ASP A 574 -61.16 7.89 6.26
C ASP A 574 -61.85 7.87 4.89
N ALA A 575 -61.47 6.90 4.03
CA ALA A 575 -62.09 6.71 2.69
C ALA A 575 -63.58 6.35 2.80
N ILE A 576 -63.96 5.48 3.76
CA ILE A 576 -65.38 5.17 4.03
C ILE A 576 -66.15 6.40 4.52
N GLU A 577 -65.53 7.24 5.37
CA GLU A 577 -66.10 8.45 5.87
C GLU A 577 -66.35 9.48 4.75
N ASP A 578 -65.37 9.67 3.86
CA ASP A 578 -65.46 10.55 2.70
C ASP A 578 -66.52 10.08 1.68
N GLU A 579 -66.56 8.77 1.41
CA GLU A 579 -67.57 8.16 0.56
C GLU A 579 -69.00 8.36 1.13
N LEU A 580 -69.13 8.19 2.44
CA LEU A 580 -70.42 8.42 3.14
C LEU A 580 -70.85 9.88 3.09
N LYS A 581 -69.94 10.85 3.30
CA LYS A 581 -70.20 12.27 3.21
C LYS A 581 -70.61 12.70 1.79
N ALA A 582 -69.86 12.21 0.77
CA ALA A 582 -70.19 12.48 -0.64
C ALA A 582 -71.53 11.88 -1.06
N GLY A 583 -71.83 10.65 -0.62
CA GLY A 583 -73.10 10.00 -0.92
C GLY A 583 -74.32 10.65 -0.21
N LEU A 584 -74.12 11.18 1.01
CA LEU A 584 -75.12 11.88 1.77
C LEU A 584 -75.41 13.29 1.20
N GLY A 585 -74.34 14.03 0.86
CA GLY A 585 -74.43 15.34 0.25
C GLY A 585 -75.27 15.33 -1.05
N THR A 586 -74.96 14.42 -1.94
CA THR A 586 -75.69 14.25 -3.20
C THR A 586 -77.12 13.79 -3.00
N THR A 587 -77.43 13.09 -1.96
CA THR A 587 -78.76 12.62 -1.65
C THR A 587 -79.58 13.74 -0.97
N LEU A 588 -78.93 14.48 -0.04
CA LEU A 588 -79.58 15.63 0.66
C LEU A 588 -79.77 16.79 -0.30
N ASP A 589 -78.87 17.15 -1.16
CA ASP A 589 -79.01 18.20 -2.18
C ASP A 589 -80.13 17.89 -3.18
N LYS A 590 -80.31 16.60 -3.58
CA LYS A 590 -81.40 16.19 -4.41
C LYS A 590 -82.76 16.28 -3.70
N LEU A 591 -82.82 16.11 -2.38
CA LEU A 591 -83.98 16.12 -1.57
C LEU A 591 -84.38 17.58 -1.11
N ALA A 592 -83.42 18.51 -1.05
CA ALA A 592 -83.59 19.89 -0.68
C ALA A 592 -83.93 20.83 -1.82
N GLY A 593 -83.92 20.34 -3.09
CA GLY A 593 -84.28 21.16 -4.26
C GLY A 593 -85.77 21.56 -4.28
N ASP A 594 -86.00 22.87 -4.35
CA ASP A 594 -87.40 23.46 -4.39
C ASP A 594 -88.20 22.90 -5.59
N GLY A 595 -89.32 22.30 -5.31
CA GLY A 595 -90.38 22.05 -6.29
C GLY A 595 -90.39 20.62 -6.92
N VAL A 596 -89.71 19.62 -6.37
CA VAL A 596 -89.74 18.25 -6.88
C VAL A 596 -90.73 17.40 -6.10
N SER A 597 -91.73 16.86 -6.78
CA SER A 597 -92.70 15.88 -6.25
C SER A 597 -92.00 14.53 -6.16
N TYR A 598 -91.83 13.99 -4.98
CA TYR A 598 -91.16 12.68 -4.75
C TYR A 598 -92.20 11.54 -4.75
N SER A 599 -91.87 10.45 -5.46
CA SER A 599 -92.64 9.22 -5.37
C SER A 599 -92.40 8.53 -4.04
N ILE A 600 -93.37 7.75 -3.53
CA ILE A 600 -93.23 6.87 -2.35
C ILE A 600 -91.99 5.91 -2.50
N LYS A 601 -91.71 5.56 -3.74
CA LYS A 601 -90.55 4.64 -4.06
C LYS A 601 -89.23 5.36 -3.80
N ASP A 602 -89.08 6.60 -4.18
CA ASP A 602 -87.87 7.40 -3.99
C ASP A 602 -87.63 7.65 -2.53
N PHE A 603 -88.66 7.92 -1.78
CA PHE A 603 -88.63 8.11 -0.33
C PHE A 603 -88.16 6.84 0.40
N LYS A 604 -88.66 5.66 0.00
CA LYS A 604 -88.19 4.34 0.53
C LYS A 604 -86.69 4.12 0.26
N VAL A 605 -86.17 4.41 -0.92
CA VAL A 605 -84.81 4.34 -1.28
C VAL A 605 -83.88 5.25 -0.43
N CYS A 606 -84.40 6.53 -0.24
CA CYS A 606 -83.64 7.44 0.59
C CYS A 606 -83.64 7.01 2.05
N PHE A 607 -84.73 6.48 2.59
CA PHE A 607 -84.74 5.95 3.96
C PHE A 607 -83.86 4.71 4.15
N GLN A 608 -83.78 3.85 3.18
CA GLN A 608 -82.85 2.74 3.24
C GLN A 608 -81.40 3.22 3.24
N LYS A 609 -81.05 4.25 2.49
CA LYS A 609 -79.70 4.85 2.52
C LYS A 609 -79.39 5.49 3.89
N VAL A 610 -80.31 6.19 4.43
CA VAL A 610 -80.20 6.79 5.78
C VAL A 610 -80.04 5.70 6.86
N GLU A 611 -80.78 4.58 6.74
CA GLU A 611 -80.64 3.46 7.68
C GLU A 611 -79.28 2.79 7.56
N ILE A 612 -78.73 2.63 6.36
CA ILE A 612 -77.36 2.11 6.14
C ILE A 612 -76.33 3.08 6.72
N TRP A 613 -76.53 4.36 6.51
CA TRP A 613 -75.67 5.41 7.03
C TRP A 613 -75.69 5.47 8.57
N LEU A 614 -76.86 5.44 9.23
CA LEU A 614 -76.99 5.37 10.68
C LEU A 614 -76.31 4.13 11.27
N LYS A 615 -76.36 3.00 10.61
CA LYS A 615 -75.65 1.77 11.06
C LYS A 615 -74.12 1.94 10.96
N LYS A 616 -73.65 2.58 9.92
CA LYS A 616 -72.22 2.84 9.73
C LYS A 616 -71.70 3.99 10.59
N SER A 617 -72.50 5.06 10.79
CA SER A 617 -72.16 6.21 11.62
C SER A 617 -71.95 5.86 13.10
N LYS A 618 -72.69 4.88 13.59
CA LYS A 618 -72.54 4.35 14.97
C LYS A 618 -71.20 3.63 15.19
N ALA A 619 -70.64 3.07 14.13
CA ALA A 619 -69.35 2.44 14.14
C ALA A 619 -68.18 3.47 14.00
N LEU A 620 -68.46 4.64 13.41
CA LEU A 620 -67.47 5.64 13.04
C LEU A 620 -67.32 6.81 14.03
N GLN A 621 -68.11 6.85 15.16
CA GLN A 621 -68.08 7.92 16.14
C GLN A 621 -68.20 9.34 15.51
N LEU A 622 -69.20 9.54 14.62
CA LEU A 622 -69.44 10.82 13.97
C LEU A 622 -69.80 11.93 14.94
N LYS A 623 -69.41 13.19 14.64
CA LYS A 623 -69.67 14.36 15.48
C LYS A 623 -71.17 14.60 15.62
N GLU A 624 -71.56 15.15 16.78
CA GLU A 624 -72.94 15.41 17.11
C GLU A 624 -73.63 16.38 16.12
N SER A 625 -72.88 17.30 15.47
CA SER A 625 -73.38 18.23 14.44
C SER A 625 -73.92 17.49 13.21
N ASP A 626 -73.21 16.47 12.74
CA ASP A 626 -73.55 15.76 11.49
C ASP A 626 -74.77 14.88 11.67
N SER A 627 -75.02 14.40 12.88
CA SER A 627 -76.19 13.63 13.23
C SER A 627 -77.46 14.54 13.38
N ASN A 628 -77.26 15.74 13.86
CA ASN A 628 -78.38 16.74 13.96
C ASN A 628 -78.86 17.26 12.60
N ASP A 629 -77.91 17.52 11.68
CA ASP A 629 -78.20 17.87 10.31
C ASP A 629 -78.94 16.79 9.53
N LEU A 630 -78.55 15.56 9.72
CA LEU A 630 -79.21 14.42 9.12
C LEU A 630 -80.61 14.21 9.67
N PHE A 631 -80.79 14.38 10.98
CA PHE A 631 -82.09 14.26 11.62
C PHE A 631 -83.04 15.40 11.16
N ASN A 632 -82.58 16.62 11.21
CA ASN A 632 -83.39 17.81 10.80
C ASN A 632 -83.82 17.73 9.33
N THR A 633 -82.91 17.24 8.44
CA THR A 633 -83.20 17.03 7.03
C THR A 633 -84.21 15.89 6.83
N SER A 634 -84.07 14.80 7.60
CA SER A 634 -85.09 13.71 7.56
C SER A 634 -86.43 14.07 8.06
N MET A 635 -86.49 14.93 9.11
CA MET A 635 -87.78 15.43 9.65
C MET A 635 -88.42 16.45 8.72
N ARG A 636 -87.63 17.33 8.09
CA ARG A 636 -88.10 18.28 7.09
C ARG A 636 -88.74 17.60 5.88
N LEU A 637 -88.24 16.54 5.42
CA LEU A 637 -88.74 15.71 4.34
C LEU A 637 -90.02 14.98 4.71
N LEU A 638 -90.26 14.72 5.99
CA LEU A 638 -91.55 14.16 6.47
C LEU A 638 -92.67 15.15 6.61
N GLN A 639 -92.39 16.46 6.54
CA GLN A 639 -93.37 17.54 6.64
C GLN A 639 -94.03 17.94 5.31
N GLU A 640 -93.49 17.57 4.17
CA GLU A 640 -93.94 18.02 2.83
C GLU A 640 -94.95 17.10 2.10
N PRO A 641 -95.15 15.81 2.40
CA PRO A 641 -96.10 14.95 1.72
C PRO A 641 -97.59 15.25 2.15
N SER A 642 -98.49 14.99 1.23
CA SER A 642 -99.92 15.10 1.48
C SER A 642 -100.37 14.20 2.64
N LYS A 643 -101.42 14.66 3.39
CA LYS A 643 -101.95 13.95 4.57
C LYS A 643 -102.21 12.43 4.35
N LYS A 644 -102.45 12.03 3.14
CA LYS A 644 -102.74 10.60 2.80
C LYS A 644 -101.41 9.76 2.69
N GLU A 645 -100.39 10.36 2.22
CA GLU A 645 -99.06 9.72 2.07
C GLU A 645 -98.30 9.63 3.41
N VAL A 646 -98.51 10.64 4.32
CA VAL A 646 -97.93 10.62 5.68
C VAL A 646 -98.52 9.44 6.50
N LYS A 647 -99.80 9.15 6.37
CA LYS A 647 -100.40 7.99 7.06
C LYS A 647 -99.90 6.65 6.56
N GLU A 648 -99.50 6.51 5.31
CA GLU A 648 -98.89 5.31 4.78
C GLU A 648 -97.37 5.15 5.14
N LEU A 649 -96.70 6.30 5.33
CA LEU A 649 -95.27 6.33 5.72
C LEU A 649 -95.06 6.23 7.25
N ALA A 650 -95.99 6.72 8.06
CA ALA A 650 -95.94 6.63 9.52
C ALA A 650 -96.07 5.19 10.02
N LYS A 651 -96.79 4.30 9.36
CA LYS A 651 -96.92 2.90 9.71
C LYS A 651 -95.62 2.12 9.59
N PRO A 652 -94.79 2.26 8.53
CA PRO A 652 -93.48 1.66 8.47
C PRO A 652 -92.48 2.24 9.44
N PHE A 653 -92.55 3.53 9.76
CA PHE A 653 -91.70 4.23 10.68
C PHE A 653 -91.75 3.65 12.07
N ASP A 654 -92.92 3.43 12.65
CA ASP A 654 -93.13 2.78 13.97
C ASP A 654 -92.82 1.29 13.98
N LYS A 655 -93.12 0.59 12.92
CA LYS A 655 -92.91 -0.89 12.82
C LYS A 655 -91.51 -1.30 12.40
N SER A 656 -90.73 -0.42 11.72
CA SER A 656 -89.42 -0.80 11.17
C SER A 656 -88.26 -0.73 12.15
N GLY A 657 -88.46 -0.28 13.38
CA GLY A 657 -87.39 -0.12 14.38
C GLY A 657 -86.49 1.10 14.10
N ILE A 658 -86.81 1.94 13.10
CA ILE A 658 -86.06 3.17 12.79
C ILE A 658 -86.09 4.15 13.97
N TRP A 659 -87.27 4.27 14.60
CA TRP A 659 -87.45 5.05 15.80
C TRP A 659 -86.56 4.58 16.94
N LYS A 660 -86.51 3.32 17.18
CA LYS A 660 -85.65 2.72 18.20
C LYS A 660 -84.12 2.92 17.93
N LYS A 661 -83.80 3.01 16.69
CA LYS A 661 -82.39 3.29 16.28
C LYS A 661 -82.09 4.79 16.40
N LEU A 662 -82.99 5.68 16.02
CA LEU A 662 -82.88 7.12 16.21
C LEU A 662 -82.85 7.50 17.71
N THR A 663 -83.69 6.90 18.54
CA THR A 663 -83.68 7.07 20.02
C THR A 663 -82.39 6.60 20.62
N GLY A 664 -81.84 5.49 20.16
CA GLY A 664 -80.54 4.96 20.64
C GLY A 664 -79.34 5.79 20.23
N PHE A 665 -79.56 6.64 19.21
CA PHE A 665 -78.48 7.53 18.70
C PHE A 665 -78.55 8.96 19.35
N LEU A 666 -79.73 9.50 19.51
CA LEU A 666 -79.94 10.89 20.02
C LEU A 666 -80.20 10.93 21.53
N GLY A 667 -80.43 9.82 22.15
CA GLY A 667 -80.97 9.76 23.50
C GLY A 667 -82.56 9.94 23.55
N GLU A 668 -83.17 9.27 24.53
CA GLU A 668 -84.64 9.19 24.59
C GLU A 668 -85.32 10.60 24.70
N ASP A 669 -84.74 11.50 25.48
CA ASP A 669 -85.30 12.83 25.71
C ASP A 669 -85.30 13.72 24.45
N LYS A 670 -84.19 13.73 23.71
CA LYS A 670 -84.06 14.54 22.50
C LYS A 670 -84.87 13.97 21.33
N ALA A 671 -84.99 12.66 21.24
CA ALA A 671 -85.82 12.01 20.25
C ALA A 671 -87.30 12.26 20.49
N LYS A 672 -87.67 12.31 21.77
CA LYS A 672 -89.07 12.62 22.19
C LYS A 672 -89.40 14.05 21.94
N GLU A 673 -88.53 15.01 22.24
CA GLU A 673 -88.70 16.43 21.99
C GLU A 673 -88.91 16.71 20.47
N LEU A 674 -88.14 16.06 19.63
CA LEU A 674 -88.24 16.17 18.19
C LEU A 674 -89.50 15.48 17.65
N TYR A 675 -89.97 14.41 18.23
CA TYR A 675 -91.21 13.72 17.87
C TYR A 675 -92.43 14.53 18.27
N ASP A 676 -92.42 15.16 19.43
CA ASP A 676 -93.50 16.01 19.94
C ASP A 676 -93.62 17.32 19.13
N SER A 677 -92.52 17.87 18.62
CA SER A 677 -92.48 18.99 17.68
C SER A 677 -93.03 18.65 16.32
N TYR A 678 -93.04 17.38 15.93
CA TYR A 678 -93.56 16.85 14.66
C TYR A 678 -95.09 16.60 14.73
N GLN A 679 -95.62 16.29 15.91
CA GLN A 679 -97.09 16.09 16.09
C GLN A 679 -97.87 17.38 16.20
N LYS A 680 -97.26 18.53 16.48
CA LYS A 680 -97.87 19.87 16.46
C LYS A 680 -97.81 20.46 15.06
#